data_a2524582f3e246f088c219e1a919dc2a
#
_entry.id   a2524582f3e246f088c219e1a919dc2a
#
_cell.length_a   1.000
_cell.length_b   1.000
_cell.length_c   1.000
_cell.angle_alpha   90.00
_cell.angle_beta   90.00
_cell.angle_gamma   90.00
#
_symmetry.space_group_name_H-M   'P 1'
#
loop_
_entity.id
_entity.type
_entity.pdbx_description
1 polymer ?
#
loop_
_entity_poly.entity_id
_entity_poly.type
_entity_poly.pdbx_seq_one_letter_code
_entity_poly.pdbx_strand_id
1 'polypeptide(L)'
;MFKVKLFNLICFGIVMVGLVNGQSKKIRRYSNDWKKSGPEKTWNSTDHEYFYKWRNDLMDRRSKLNDQILRRQKAILNGNKITTEIWNYGSISSPGNRVTDIVWEGLGYGYEFGPFIGAIVPVPAGSHQDAYQKVDSNGSPVLDDDGNPIWLARVISDGLVSLGGEISPDGKTFYGWEPLAFNEQGVPYGDPNSPRIPTSNDVDRSGDGKPDSWPEGWYNPNLKRYVWPGALRQGSSNSDLESFFVVDDRSNKEFKYYPFSDDSTRMGLGIEIECRYYQWSNPLAEDVIFLIYKVTNKSEKDLNDVIFGMWGDPHIGGPSNWQDDLSYFDRDLNMVYAWDEDNRSDVAGRDPGYFGYIFLESPGNPYDQKDNDGDGIIDESRNNGIDDDGDWDVSKHDVGVDGIPNTGDFGENDGLPTAGNAFDIRQPGEPNFEWTDLDESDMIGLTSFAAPNFGGNNRISKDDFIYTSYMNPGEFDSLNSDVAGDNIFLYGSGKFTLKAGEARRFSIALLVGDSYDDLTLNAKTARQIYETNYQFAKPPEKPNLTVVPGDEKVTLFWDDIAESSYDPISEEYDFEGYVIYRSTDPSFLDQQNITDINGSRFLFEPLKTSTGGWAKFDLINEYQGPSDIPYTGRGISYHLGNNTGLVHSFVDSNNVVNGQRYFYAISAYDHGTKVMNIGPSESSKTITLNPETNEIFLDINTASVIPSAPAAGYTSGSWDMIDSVAFIDHIEGSGTGRFDLELLDPRALEDTNTFQITFKTNPTRYSVEDLKPITEKRKVKKDVYITLKKSRVNSSSFEVNLENELMEEGKDYRLFAESGQIVVSSDLTSLISDGDEIEISYTHFPLWDSKRLNFEESNPVIDGLKLYAQDNVLELNREKTKWQPGSVGNYRASVMPYNGSVENIKDSDYEIRWFNTLADTSVLGTATAPFQIWDVTPGRLPFKKDIAVLDYKVRNN
;
A
#
# COMPACT_ATOMS: atom_id res chain seq x y z
N MET A 1 -8.64 -24.06 55.21
CA MET A 1 -8.50 -24.30 53.78
C MET A 1 -9.83 -24.20 52.99
N PHE A 2 -10.99 -24.36 53.62
CA PHE A 2 -12.27 -24.29 52.91
C PHE A 2 -12.83 -22.85 52.72
N LYS A 3 -12.43 -21.91 53.54
CA LYS A 3 -12.93 -20.51 53.45
C LYS A 3 -12.32 -19.70 52.29
N VAL A 4 -11.13 -20.03 51.87
CA VAL A 4 -10.46 -19.31 50.76
C VAL A 4 -11.05 -19.67 49.39
N LYS A 5 -11.47 -20.95 49.19
CA LYS A 5 -12.14 -21.37 47.95
C LYS A 5 -13.56 -20.76 47.78
N LEU A 6 -14.25 -20.47 48.86
CA LEU A 6 -15.62 -19.91 48.80
C LEU A 6 -15.55 -18.40 48.46
N PHE A 7 -14.52 -17.67 48.96
CA PHE A 7 -14.32 -16.26 48.63
C PHE A 7 -13.97 -16.04 47.15
N ASN A 8 -13.09 -16.89 46.60
CA ASN A 8 -12.76 -16.85 45.18
C ASN A 8 -13.98 -17.19 44.28
N LEU A 9 -14.85 -18.09 44.73
CA LEU A 9 -16.04 -18.45 43.99
C LEU A 9 -17.09 -17.30 43.99
N ILE A 10 -17.20 -16.56 45.10
CA ILE A 10 -18.11 -15.40 45.19
C ILE A 10 -17.59 -14.23 44.33
N CYS A 11 -16.28 -13.97 44.33
CA CYS A 11 -15.68 -12.96 43.42
C CYS A 11 -15.84 -13.34 41.94
N PHE A 12 -15.72 -14.62 41.60
CA PHE A 12 -15.97 -15.12 40.24
C PHE A 12 -17.45 -15.03 39.83
N GLY A 13 -18.36 -15.30 40.78
CA GLY A 13 -19.81 -15.17 40.59
C GLY A 13 -20.28 -13.73 40.40
N ILE A 14 -19.67 -12.77 41.13
CA ILE A 14 -19.96 -11.33 40.98
C ILE A 14 -19.45 -10.78 39.65
N VAL A 15 -18.32 -11.24 39.18
CA VAL A 15 -17.78 -10.89 37.83
C VAL A 15 -18.72 -11.45 36.74
N MET A 16 -19.24 -12.67 36.90
CA MET A 16 -20.15 -13.29 35.92
C MET A 16 -21.55 -12.62 35.88
N VAL A 17 -22.06 -12.12 37.00
CA VAL A 17 -23.38 -11.43 37.06
C VAL A 17 -23.28 -9.99 36.55
N GLY A 18 -22.13 -9.35 36.63
CA GLY A 18 -21.88 -8.04 36.01
C GLY A 18 -21.81 -8.08 34.47
N LEU A 19 -21.76 -9.28 33.90
CA LEU A 19 -21.61 -9.53 32.47
C LEU A 19 -22.91 -9.47 31.64
N VAL A 20 -24.06 -9.22 32.23
CA VAL A 20 -25.36 -9.27 31.51
C VAL A 20 -25.95 -7.90 31.22
N ASN A 21 -25.46 -6.83 31.80
CA ASN A 21 -26.03 -5.49 31.66
C ASN A 21 -24.98 -4.44 31.16
N GLY A 22 -24.96 -4.19 29.89
CA GLY A 22 -24.24 -3.06 29.28
C GLY A 22 -22.94 -3.44 28.59
N GLN A 23 -22.97 -3.56 27.30
CA GLN A 23 -21.90 -4.19 26.51
C GLN A 23 -20.66 -3.33 26.34
N SER A 24 -20.77 -2.03 26.16
CA SER A 24 -19.62 -1.11 26.10
C SER A 24 -18.86 -1.01 27.43
N LYS A 25 -19.58 -1.01 28.53
CA LYS A 25 -18.97 -1.04 29.89
C LYS A 25 -18.17 -2.31 30.17
N LYS A 26 -18.43 -3.39 29.44
CA LYS A 26 -17.79 -4.69 29.62
C LYS A 26 -16.39 -4.73 29.02
N ILE A 27 -16.24 -4.24 27.80
CA ILE A 27 -14.93 -4.18 27.11
C ILE A 27 -13.98 -3.29 27.91
N ARG A 28 -14.46 -2.16 28.39
CA ARG A 28 -13.67 -1.23 29.23
C ARG A 28 -13.31 -1.80 30.61
N ARG A 29 -14.16 -2.61 31.24
CA ARG A 29 -13.80 -3.24 32.51
C ARG A 29 -12.65 -4.24 32.37
N TYR A 30 -12.60 -4.99 31.28
CA TYR A 30 -11.49 -5.89 31.03
C TYR A 30 -10.21 -5.14 30.65
N SER A 31 -10.29 -4.09 29.86
CA SER A 31 -9.12 -3.27 29.53
C SER A 31 -8.53 -2.63 30.80
N ASN A 32 -9.37 -2.15 31.71
CA ASN A 32 -8.92 -1.50 32.93
C ASN A 32 -8.29 -2.44 33.97
N ASP A 33 -8.67 -3.72 33.99
CA ASP A 33 -8.17 -4.64 35.02
C ASP A 33 -6.78 -5.19 34.68
N TRP A 34 -6.45 -5.44 33.45
CA TRP A 34 -5.11 -5.84 33.06
C TRP A 34 -4.15 -4.63 32.88
N LYS A 35 -4.66 -3.47 32.49
CA LYS A 35 -3.89 -2.22 32.47
C LYS A 35 -3.36 -1.81 33.85
N LYS A 36 -4.05 -2.13 34.94
CA LYS A 36 -3.59 -1.91 36.31
C LYS A 36 -2.42 -2.79 36.71
N SER A 37 -2.11 -3.81 35.96
CA SER A 37 -1.00 -4.73 36.22
C SER A 37 0.36 -4.21 35.70
N GLY A 38 0.37 -3.04 35.07
CA GLY A 38 1.60 -2.45 34.53
C GLY A 38 1.98 -2.95 33.12
N PRO A 39 3.18 -2.65 32.62
CA PRO A 39 3.65 -3.08 31.32
C PRO A 39 3.58 -4.60 31.15
N GLU A 40 3.31 -5.07 29.93
CA GLU A 40 3.12 -6.50 29.65
C GLU A 40 4.27 -7.40 30.14
N LYS A 41 5.50 -6.92 30.04
CA LYS A 41 6.69 -7.61 30.58
C LYS A 41 6.63 -7.88 32.09
N THR A 42 5.75 -7.18 32.82
CA THR A 42 5.54 -7.38 34.25
C THR A 42 4.28 -8.19 34.55
N TRP A 43 3.52 -8.57 33.52
CA TRP A 43 2.30 -9.32 33.67
C TRP A 43 2.58 -10.73 34.20
N ASN A 44 1.72 -11.15 35.10
CA ASN A 44 1.69 -12.54 35.52
C ASN A 44 0.73 -13.34 34.63
N SER A 45 0.68 -14.65 34.83
CA SER A 45 -0.17 -15.56 34.08
C SER A 45 -1.68 -15.18 34.11
N THR A 46 -2.12 -14.48 35.15
CA THR A 46 -3.51 -14.03 35.30
C THR A 46 -3.77 -12.79 34.42
N ASP A 47 -2.81 -11.90 34.31
CA ASP A 47 -2.90 -10.68 33.49
C ASP A 47 -2.99 -11.08 32.03
N HIS A 48 -2.10 -11.98 31.58
CA HIS A 48 -2.16 -12.56 30.24
C HIS A 48 -3.49 -13.28 29.97
N GLU A 49 -3.98 -14.09 30.92
CA GLU A 49 -5.27 -14.76 30.79
C GLU A 49 -6.44 -13.78 30.62
N TYR A 50 -6.45 -12.67 31.37
CA TYR A 50 -7.46 -11.63 31.22
C TYR A 50 -7.38 -10.93 29.88
N PHE A 51 -6.18 -10.59 29.42
CA PHE A 51 -5.97 -9.97 28.12
C PHE A 51 -6.44 -10.87 26.98
N TYR A 52 -5.97 -12.12 26.95
CA TYR A 52 -6.37 -13.06 25.89
C TYR A 52 -7.85 -13.38 25.92
N LYS A 53 -8.45 -13.43 27.09
CA LYS A 53 -9.89 -13.62 27.22
C LYS A 53 -10.68 -12.43 26.70
N TRP A 54 -10.27 -11.22 27.03
CA TRP A 54 -10.86 -10.00 26.47
C TRP A 54 -10.72 -9.96 24.94
N ARG A 55 -9.51 -10.24 24.44
CA ARG A 55 -9.22 -10.31 23.01
C ARG A 55 -10.11 -11.37 22.31
N ASN A 56 -10.16 -12.57 22.86
CA ASN A 56 -10.99 -13.65 22.30
C ASN A 56 -12.49 -13.34 22.39
N ASP A 57 -12.96 -12.74 23.47
CA ASP A 57 -14.35 -12.27 23.57
C ASP A 57 -14.68 -11.21 22.51
N LEU A 58 -13.72 -10.33 22.20
CA LEU A 58 -13.86 -9.32 21.15
C LEU A 58 -13.91 -9.99 19.78
N MET A 59 -12.98 -10.92 19.51
CA MET A 59 -12.94 -11.68 18.25
C MET A 59 -14.17 -12.57 18.07
N ASP A 60 -14.63 -13.25 19.13
CA ASP A 60 -15.86 -14.06 19.11
C ASP A 60 -17.12 -13.23 18.84
N ARG A 61 -17.14 -11.98 19.25
CA ARG A 61 -18.25 -11.06 18.90
C ARG A 61 -18.17 -10.63 17.45
N ARG A 62 -16.99 -10.30 16.97
CA ARG A 62 -16.73 -9.97 15.56
C ARG A 62 -17.12 -11.15 14.67
N SER A 63 -16.78 -12.40 15.06
CA SER A 63 -17.18 -13.60 14.32
C SER A 63 -18.68 -13.87 14.27
N LYS A 64 -19.47 -13.22 15.14
CA LYS A 64 -20.95 -13.33 15.15
C LYS A 64 -21.65 -12.22 14.35
N LEU A 65 -20.89 -11.31 13.77
CA LEU A 65 -21.38 -10.16 13.03
C LEU A 65 -21.62 -10.45 11.53
N ASN A 66 -21.74 -11.71 11.16
CA ASN A 66 -22.15 -12.18 9.83
C ASN A 66 -21.35 -11.56 8.66
N ASP A 67 -22.04 -11.26 7.56
CA ASP A 67 -21.49 -10.73 6.29
C ASP A 67 -20.70 -9.42 6.41
N GLN A 68 -20.90 -8.66 7.48
CA GLN A 68 -20.19 -7.40 7.69
C GLN A 68 -18.68 -7.63 7.92
N ILE A 69 -18.30 -8.70 8.62
CA ILE A 69 -16.88 -9.03 8.83
C ILE A 69 -16.20 -9.40 7.51
N LEU A 70 -16.89 -10.12 6.63
CA LEU A 70 -16.32 -10.54 5.34
C LEU A 70 -16.03 -9.36 4.41
N ARG A 71 -16.73 -8.24 4.59
CA ARG A 71 -16.49 -7.00 3.83
C ARG A 71 -15.39 -6.14 4.42
N ARG A 72 -14.99 -6.37 5.67
CA ARG A 72 -13.91 -5.64 6.34
C ARG A 72 -12.56 -6.16 5.90
N GLN A 73 -11.89 -5.39 5.10
CA GLN A 73 -10.57 -5.65 4.52
C GLN A 73 -9.52 -4.78 5.19
N LYS A 74 -8.27 -5.18 5.06
CA LYS A 74 -7.13 -4.41 5.53
C LYS A 74 -6.07 -4.26 4.44
N ALA A 75 -5.20 -3.28 4.61
CA ALA A 75 -3.92 -3.21 3.91
C ALA A 75 -2.81 -2.85 4.89
N ILE A 76 -1.59 -3.07 4.49
CA ILE A 76 -0.41 -2.62 5.22
C ILE A 76 0.19 -1.46 4.44
N LEU A 77 0.30 -0.32 5.11
CA LEU A 77 1.08 0.80 4.63
C LEU A 77 2.53 0.59 5.06
N ASN A 78 3.43 0.41 4.12
CA ASN A 78 4.85 0.17 4.34
C ASN A 78 5.71 0.79 3.22
N GLY A 79 5.23 1.87 2.64
CA GLY A 79 5.90 2.60 1.56
C GLY A 79 7.08 3.45 2.02
N ASN A 80 7.23 3.69 3.33
CA ASN A 80 8.31 4.47 3.92
C ASN A 80 8.72 3.89 5.28
N LYS A 81 9.34 4.67 6.17
CA LYS A 81 9.78 4.21 7.50
C LYS A 81 8.61 3.88 8.43
N ILE A 82 7.40 4.39 8.17
CA ILE A 82 6.24 4.11 8.99
C ILE A 82 5.49 2.91 8.41
N THR A 83 5.32 1.89 9.23
CA THR A 83 4.52 0.71 8.87
C THR A 83 3.29 0.62 9.78
N THR A 84 2.11 0.48 9.19
CA THR A 84 0.86 0.30 9.95
C THR A 84 -0.18 -0.48 9.16
N GLU A 85 -1.10 -1.14 9.85
CA GLU A 85 -2.33 -1.64 9.24
C GLU A 85 -3.36 -0.51 9.09
N ILE A 86 -4.12 -0.57 8.02
CA ILE A 86 -5.31 0.25 7.80
C ILE A 86 -6.51 -0.64 7.52
N TRP A 87 -7.67 -0.19 7.91
CA TRP A 87 -8.92 -0.92 7.75
C TRP A 87 -9.94 -0.11 6.96
N ASN A 88 -10.66 -0.78 6.06
CA ASN A 88 -11.66 -0.12 5.20
C ASN A 88 -12.96 0.30 5.91
N TYR A 89 -12.92 0.42 7.23
CA TYR A 89 -13.97 1.05 8.04
C TYR A 89 -13.46 2.29 8.80
N GLY A 90 -12.26 2.79 8.46
CA GLY A 90 -11.70 4.04 8.93
C GLY A 90 -10.62 3.93 10.00
N SER A 91 -10.42 2.77 10.63
CA SER A 91 -9.39 2.58 11.66
C SER A 91 -8.00 2.46 11.05
N ILE A 92 -7.04 3.13 11.64
CA ILE A 92 -5.60 3.02 11.40
C ILE A 92 -5.00 2.32 12.61
N SER A 93 -4.04 1.41 12.37
CA SER A 93 -3.56 0.43 13.34
C SER A 93 -4.62 -0.63 13.69
N SER A 94 -4.30 -1.60 14.50
CA SER A 94 -5.19 -2.75 14.72
C SER A 94 -5.59 -2.88 16.20
N PRO A 95 -6.71 -2.30 16.59
CA PRO A 95 -7.17 -2.41 17.97
C PRO A 95 -7.38 -3.88 18.36
N GLY A 96 -6.67 -4.32 19.36
CA GLY A 96 -6.72 -5.70 19.87
C GLY A 96 -5.79 -6.69 19.17
N ASN A 97 -4.96 -6.23 18.23
CA ASN A 97 -3.83 -7.00 17.69
C ASN A 97 -2.54 -6.19 17.82
N ARG A 98 -1.74 -6.46 18.83
CA ARG A 98 -0.50 -5.73 19.15
C ARG A 98 0.61 -5.84 18.11
N VAL A 99 0.40 -6.66 17.11
CA VAL A 99 1.36 -6.91 16.03
C VAL A 99 1.47 -5.74 15.06
N THR A 100 0.50 -4.84 15.08
CA THR A 100 0.32 -3.84 14.03
C THR A 100 0.05 -2.44 14.55
N ASP A 101 0.63 -2.09 15.67
CA ASP A 101 0.75 -0.69 16.07
C ASP A 101 1.31 0.15 14.92
N ILE A 102 1.11 1.46 14.94
CA ILE A 102 1.88 2.32 14.06
C ILE A 102 3.34 2.15 14.44
N VAL A 103 4.13 1.58 13.56
CA VAL A 103 5.54 1.26 13.81
C VAL A 103 6.43 2.18 12.98
N TRP A 104 7.28 2.91 13.63
CA TRP A 104 8.33 3.70 13.00
C TRP A 104 9.70 3.17 13.43
N GLU A 105 10.51 2.77 12.45
CA GLU A 105 11.85 2.21 12.69
C GLU A 105 11.88 1.08 13.74
N GLY A 106 10.87 0.21 13.74
CA GLY A 106 10.77 -0.93 14.65
C GLY A 106 10.24 -0.62 16.05
N LEU A 107 9.81 0.61 16.32
CA LEU A 107 9.20 1.02 17.58
C LEU A 107 7.73 1.40 17.38
N GLY A 108 6.84 0.98 18.27
CA GLY A 108 5.41 1.25 18.20
C GLY A 108 5.03 2.61 18.77
N TYR A 109 4.00 3.25 18.19
CA TYR A 109 3.51 4.59 18.55
C TYR A 109 2.02 4.69 18.75
N GLY A 110 1.25 3.67 18.45
CA GLY A 110 -0.18 3.82 18.62
C GLY A 110 -1.04 2.59 18.45
N TYR A 111 -2.14 2.57 19.21
CA TYR A 111 -3.06 1.44 19.29
C TYR A 111 -4.23 1.53 18.31
N GLU A 112 -4.93 2.67 18.26
CA GLU A 112 -6.02 2.92 17.32
C GLU A 112 -6.11 4.41 17.01
N PHE A 113 -6.21 4.72 15.71
CA PHE A 113 -6.41 6.08 15.22
C PHE A 113 -7.47 6.07 14.12
N GLY A 114 -8.15 7.20 13.95
CA GLY A 114 -9.04 7.36 12.83
C GLY A 114 -10.02 8.52 12.97
N PRO A 115 -10.70 8.85 11.87
CA PRO A 115 -11.64 9.97 11.82
C PRO A 115 -13.01 9.62 12.38
N PHE A 116 -13.73 10.66 12.77
CA PHE A 116 -15.16 10.63 13.08
C PHE A 116 -15.85 11.93 12.68
N ILE A 117 -17.16 11.88 12.54
CA ILE A 117 -17.99 13.04 12.20
C ILE A 117 -18.97 13.29 13.31
N GLY A 118 -18.91 14.49 13.91
CA GLY A 118 -19.92 14.97 14.83
C GLY A 118 -20.94 15.86 14.13
N ALA A 119 -22.24 15.70 14.47
CA ALA A 119 -23.28 16.55 13.91
C ALA A 119 -24.46 16.73 14.87
N ILE A 120 -25.28 17.73 14.61
CA ILE A 120 -26.56 17.94 15.30
C ILE A 120 -27.69 17.53 14.36
N VAL A 121 -28.47 16.52 14.77
CA VAL A 121 -29.56 15.98 13.93
C VAL A 121 -30.91 15.99 14.64
N PRO A 122 -32.01 16.17 13.92
CA PRO A 122 -33.35 16.01 14.48
C PRO A 122 -33.64 14.51 14.77
N VAL A 123 -34.17 14.25 15.93
CA VAL A 123 -34.52 12.88 16.36
C VAL A 123 -35.96 12.84 16.92
N PRO A 124 -36.68 11.70 16.86
CA PRO A 124 -37.97 11.59 17.49
C PRO A 124 -37.90 11.77 19.01
N ALA A 125 -38.89 12.40 19.60
CA ALA A 125 -38.98 12.62 21.03
C ALA A 125 -38.77 11.33 21.83
N GLY A 126 -37.81 11.37 22.79
CA GLY A 126 -37.48 10.22 23.63
C GLY A 126 -36.78 9.07 22.93
N SER A 127 -36.34 9.23 21.72
CA SER A 127 -35.59 8.20 20.97
C SER A 127 -34.10 8.18 21.26
N HIS A 128 -33.55 9.24 21.82
CA HIS A 128 -32.17 9.38 22.23
C HIS A 128 -32.08 9.91 23.67
N GLN A 129 -31.15 9.37 24.47
CA GLN A 129 -31.09 9.68 25.90
C GLN A 129 -30.72 11.14 26.21
N ASP A 130 -29.88 11.72 25.37
CA ASP A 130 -29.32 13.07 25.51
C ASP A 130 -30.01 14.07 24.56
N ALA A 131 -31.21 13.72 24.00
CA ALA A 131 -31.95 14.61 23.15
C ALA A 131 -32.48 15.83 23.91
N TYR A 132 -32.44 16.98 23.29
CA TYR A 132 -32.90 18.26 23.81
C TYR A 132 -33.86 18.94 22.84
N GLN A 133 -34.77 19.78 23.41
CA GLN A 133 -35.66 20.57 22.55
C GLN A 133 -34.96 21.73 21.90
N LYS A 134 -35.18 21.91 20.59
CA LYS A 134 -34.74 23.12 19.89
C LYS A 134 -35.56 24.31 20.41
N VAL A 135 -34.87 25.35 20.83
CA VAL A 135 -35.48 26.57 21.31
C VAL A 135 -35.10 27.78 20.47
N ASP A 136 -35.98 28.79 20.37
CA ASP A 136 -35.70 30.07 19.73
C ASP A 136 -34.85 30.97 20.66
N SER A 137 -34.55 32.18 20.22
CA SER A 137 -33.79 33.17 20.99
C SER A 137 -34.44 33.61 22.30
N ASN A 138 -35.72 33.30 22.47
CA ASN A 138 -36.50 33.65 23.67
C ASN A 138 -36.64 32.44 24.61
N GLY A 139 -36.05 31.30 24.25
CA GLY A 139 -36.16 30.04 25.00
C GLY A 139 -37.48 29.30 24.80
N SER A 140 -38.27 29.65 23.77
CA SER A 140 -39.50 28.93 23.44
C SER A 140 -39.20 27.76 22.49
N PRO A 141 -39.90 26.60 22.64
CA PRO A 141 -39.70 25.46 21.73
C PRO A 141 -39.99 25.87 20.27
N VAL A 142 -39.09 25.50 19.38
CA VAL A 142 -39.32 25.59 17.92
C VAL A 142 -40.20 24.39 17.55
N LEU A 143 -41.25 24.64 16.77
CA LEU A 143 -42.19 23.61 16.35
C LEU A 143 -41.95 23.21 14.89
N ASP A 144 -42.23 21.95 14.59
CA ASP A 144 -42.31 21.46 13.23
C ASP A 144 -43.58 21.90 12.50
N ASP A 145 -43.77 21.52 11.24
CA ASP A 145 -44.96 21.87 10.44
C ASP A 145 -46.27 21.30 11.01
N ASP A 146 -46.18 20.27 11.80
CA ASP A 146 -47.32 19.63 12.49
C ASP A 146 -47.61 20.24 13.89
N GLY A 147 -46.79 21.18 14.32
CA GLY A 147 -46.91 21.89 15.60
C GLY A 147 -46.29 21.15 16.78
N ASN A 148 -45.43 20.14 16.54
CA ASN A 148 -44.74 19.43 17.63
C ASN A 148 -43.37 20.06 17.91
N PRO A 149 -42.84 20.04 19.12
CA PRO A 149 -41.52 20.49 19.43
C PRO A 149 -40.45 19.67 18.69
N ILE A 150 -39.50 20.35 18.05
CA ILE A 150 -38.34 19.72 17.39
C ILE A 150 -37.35 19.28 18.47
N TRP A 151 -36.99 18.00 18.44
CA TRP A 151 -35.95 17.42 19.29
C TRP A 151 -34.71 17.21 18.51
N LEU A 152 -33.55 17.57 19.08
CA LEU A 152 -32.24 17.46 18.50
C LEU A 152 -31.35 16.52 19.34
N ALA A 153 -30.45 15.82 18.70
CA ALA A 153 -29.37 15.07 19.36
C ALA A 153 -28.02 15.48 18.74
N ARG A 154 -27.00 15.52 19.57
CA ARG A 154 -25.61 15.58 19.13
C ARG A 154 -25.09 14.16 19.03
N VAL A 155 -24.61 13.82 17.89
CA VAL A 155 -24.23 12.45 17.56
C VAL A 155 -22.83 12.39 16.96
N ILE A 156 -22.15 11.29 17.17
CA ILE A 156 -20.86 10.98 16.56
C ILE A 156 -21.06 9.77 15.66
N SER A 157 -20.64 9.88 14.42
CA SER A 157 -20.58 8.77 13.47
C SER A 157 -19.11 8.42 13.20
N ASP A 158 -18.73 7.19 13.46
CA ASP A 158 -17.36 6.70 13.35
C ASP A 158 -17.29 5.21 13.01
N GLY A 159 -16.11 4.69 12.72
CA GLY A 159 -15.83 3.25 12.57
C GLY A 159 -14.92 2.70 13.67
N LEU A 160 -14.62 3.50 14.70
CA LEU A 160 -13.60 3.20 15.69
C LEU A 160 -14.10 2.30 16.82
N VAL A 161 -13.35 1.26 17.10
CA VAL A 161 -13.69 0.31 18.18
C VAL A 161 -13.63 0.98 19.56
N SER A 162 -12.69 1.92 19.73
CA SER A 162 -12.42 2.55 21.03
C SER A 162 -13.45 3.60 21.43
N LEU A 163 -14.13 4.26 20.49
CA LEU A 163 -15.19 5.23 20.78
C LEU A 163 -16.49 4.57 21.30
N GLY A 164 -16.77 3.37 20.86
CA GLY A 164 -17.75 2.51 21.56
C GLY A 164 -19.17 2.48 21.04
N GLY A 165 -19.55 3.20 20.00
CA GLY A 165 -20.84 3.13 19.30
C GLY A 165 -20.90 2.07 18.19
N GLU A 166 -19.77 1.51 17.84
CA GLU A 166 -19.58 0.67 16.66
C GLU A 166 -20.40 -0.63 16.65
N ILE A 167 -20.74 -1.19 17.81
CA ILE A 167 -21.43 -2.50 17.89
C ILE A 167 -22.78 -2.36 18.59
N SER A 168 -23.82 -2.93 17.95
CA SER A 168 -25.16 -2.97 18.50
C SER A 168 -25.20 -3.55 19.93
N PRO A 169 -26.18 -3.14 20.76
CA PRO A 169 -26.31 -3.65 22.14
C PRO A 169 -26.41 -5.16 22.25
N ASP A 170 -26.92 -5.86 21.24
CA ASP A 170 -27.04 -7.33 21.21
C ASP A 170 -25.77 -8.00 20.66
N GLY A 171 -24.79 -7.21 20.20
CA GLY A 171 -23.52 -7.68 19.68
C GLY A 171 -23.56 -8.33 18.30
N LYS A 172 -24.63 -8.12 17.53
CA LYS A 172 -24.85 -8.81 16.24
C LYS A 172 -24.61 -7.96 15.00
N THR A 173 -24.56 -6.66 15.14
CA THR A 173 -24.45 -5.72 14.02
C THR A 173 -23.42 -4.66 14.35
N PHE A 174 -22.60 -4.30 13.41
CA PHE A 174 -21.80 -3.09 13.49
C PHE A 174 -22.71 -1.88 13.24
N TYR A 175 -22.57 -0.87 14.09
CA TYR A 175 -23.18 0.44 13.90
C TYR A 175 -22.21 1.46 13.30
N GLY A 176 -20.91 1.16 13.39
CA GLY A 176 -19.86 1.98 12.79
C GLY A 176 -19.88 1.98 11.26
N TRP A 177 -18.94 2.67 10.70
CA TRP A 177 -18.77 2.76 9.26
C TRP A 177 -18.52 1.41 8.60
N GLU A 178 -19.05 1.27 7.40
CA GLU A 178 -18.94 0.07 6.59
C GLU A 178 -18.31 0.37 5.24
N PRO A 179 -17.50 -0.55 4.70
CA PRO A 179 -16.94 -0.38 3.38
C PRO A 179 -18.02 -0.37 2.30
N LEU A 180 -17.91 0.55 1.36
CA LEU A 180 -18.75 0.65 0.19
C LEU A 180 -18.05 -0.06 -0.99
N ALA A 181 -18.68 -1.12 -1.51
CA ALA A 181 -18.06 -1.93 -2.55
C ALA A 181 -18.14 -1.31 -3.95
N PHE A 182 -19.19 -0.52 -4.22
CA PHE A 182 -19.47 0.05 -5.54
C PHE A 182 -20.01 1.48 -5.40
N ASN A 183 -19.69 2.33 -6.36
CA ASN A 183 -20.32 3.64 -6.49
C ASN A 183 -21.76 3.51 -7.04
N GLU A 184 -22.46 4.64 -7.16
CA GLU A 184 -23.85 4.68 -7.67
C GLU A 184 -24.00 4.18 -9.11
N GLN A 185 -22.95 4.23 -9.90
CA GLN A 185 -22.91 3.74 -11.27
C GLN A 185 -22.52 2.24 -11.37
N GLY A 186 -22.31 1.57 -10.23
CA GLY A 186 -21.89 0.18 -10.15
C GLY A 186 -20.43 -0.07 -10.49
N VAL A 187 -19.58 0.97 -10.43
CA VAL A 187 -18.13 0.82 -10.58
C VAL A 187 -17.55 0.40 -9.24
N PRO A 188 -16.76 -0.68 -9.19
CA PRO A 188 -16.20 -1.15 -7.93
C PRO A 188 -15.09 -0.24 -7.41
N TYR A 189 -15.03 -0.08 -6.10
CA TYR A 189 -13.95 0.61 -5.39
C TYR A 189 -12.76 -0.30 -5.05
N GLY A 190 -12.91 -1.60 -5.15
CA GLY A 190 -11.90 -2.62 -4.94
C GLY A 190 -12.43 -3.98 -5.38
N ASP A 191 -11.59 -5.02 -5.36
CA ASP A 191 -12.06 -6.38 -5.61
C ASP A 191 -12.81 -6.89 -4.37
N PRO A 192 -14.14 -7.12 -4.45
CA PRO A 192 -14.92 -7.59 -3.31
C PRO A 192 -14.52 -9.00 -2.84
N ASN A 193 -13.80 -9.75 -3.67
CA ASN A 193 -13.30 -11.07 -3.33
C ASN A 193 -11.87 -11.04 -2.76
N SER A 194 -11.18 -9.91 -2.80
CA SER A 194 -9.87 -9.76 -2.19
C SER A 194 -10.00 -9.57 -0.68
N PRO A 195 -9.12 -10.19 0.13
CA PRO A 195 -9.05 -9.93 1.57
C PRO A 195 -8.38 -8.59 1.91
N ARG A 196 -7.90 -7.87 0.90
CA ARG A 196 -7.07 -6.68 1.05
C ARG A 196 -7.70 -5.46 0.40
N ILE A 197 -7.51 -4.31 1.05
CA ILE A 197 -7.75 -3.00 0.44
C ILE A 197 -6.81 -2.83 -0.74
N PRO A 198 -7.27 -2.28 -1.88
CA PRO A 198 -6.39 -1.96 -2.99
C PRO A 198 -5.25 -1.02 -2.60
N THR A 199 -4.05 -1.32 -3.08
CA THR A 199 -2.88 -0.46 -3.01
C THR A 199 -2.25 -0.28 -4.38
N SER A 200 -1.63 0.88 -4.63
CA SER A 200 -1.08 1.22 -5.94
C SER A 200 0.12 0.37 -6.35
N ASN A 201 0.83 -0.18 -5.36
CA ASN A 201 1.99 -1.05 -5.55
C ASN A 201 1.65 -2.54 -5.53
N ASP A 202 0.36 -2.90 -5.49
CA ASP A 202 -0.01 -4.31 -5.52
C ASP A 202 0.39 -4.94 -6.86
N VAL A 203 0.80 -6.18 -6.78
CA VAL A 203 1.35 -6.89 -7.92
C VAL A 203 0.43 -8.03 -8.34
N ASP A 204 0.49 -8.35 -9.62
CA ASP A 204 -0.13 -9.54 -10.18
C ASP A 204 0.75 -10.75 -9.86
N ARG A 205 0.49 -11.40 -8.76
CA ARG A 205 1.15 -12.65 -8.39
C ARG A 205 0.45 -13.86 -9.00
N SER A 206 -0.87 -13.81 -9.38
CA SER A 206 -1.58 -14.93 -10.04
C SER A 206 -1.18 -15.12 -11.50
N GLY A 207 -0.54 -14.12 -12.12
CA GLY A 207 -0.16 -14.15 -13.51
C GLY A 207 -1.36 -14.04 -14.47
N ASP A 208 -2.50 -13.55 -13.98
CA ASP A 208 -3.70 -13.33 -14.79
C ASP A 208 -3.70 -11.94 -15.47
N GLY A 209 -2.68 -11.12 -15.20
CA GLY A 209 -2.51 -9.77 -15.73
C GLY A 209 -3.18 -8.69 -14.89
N LYS A 210 -3.70 -9.03 -13.70
CA LYS A 210 -4.41 -8.13 -12.79
C LYS A 210 -3.71 -8.10 -11.42
N PRO A 211 -3.35 -6.93 -10.85
CA PRO A 211 -2.94 -6.86 -9.45
C PRO A 211 -4.02 -7.43 -8.52
N ASP A 212 -3.62 -8.24 -7.54
CA ASP A 212 -4.53 -9.12 -6.78
C ASP A 212 -5.72 -8.43 -6.11
N SER A 213 -5.52 -7.22 -5.57
CA SER A 213 -6.57 -6.46 -4.89
C SER A 213 -7.36 -5.55 -5.82
N TRP A 214 -6.97 -5.43 -7.09
CA TRP A 214 -7.63 -4.54 -8.03
C TRP A 214 -8.84 -5.22 -8.66
N PRO A 215 -9.97 -4.51 -8.89
CA PRO A 215 -11.14 -5.10 -9.51
C PRO A 215 -11.00 -5.15 -11.04
N GLU A 216 -11.74 -6.05 -11.67
CA GLU A 216 -11.84 -6.18 -13.13
C GLU A 216 -12.20 -4.87 -13.84
N GLY A 217 -12.99 -4.00 -13.17
CA GLY A 217 -13.43 -2.73 -13.73
C GLY A 217 -12.31 -1.69 -13.94
N TRP A 218 -11.12 -1.92 -13.40
CA TRP A 218 -9.97 -1.03 -13.60
C TRP A 218 -9.12 -1.37 -14.83
N TYR A 219 -9.55 -2.35 -15.62
CA TYR A 219 -8.89 -2.65 -16.89
C TYR A 219 -9.14 -1.55 -17.94
N ASN A 220 -8.07 -0.96 -18.45
CA ASN A 220 -8.13 0.03 -19.51
C ASN A 220 -7.96 -0.65 -20.88
N PRO A 221 -8.99 -0.73 -21.73
CA PRO A 221 -8.92 -1.43 -23.01
C PRO A 221 -8.03 -0.73 -24.04
N ASN A 222 -7.81 0.57 -23.90
CA ASN A 222 -6.94 1.34 -24.80
C ASN A 222 -5.47 1.07 -24.50
N LEU A 223 -5.11 1.04 -23.20
CA LEU A 223 -3.76 0.75 -22.74
C LEU A 223 -3.50 -0.76 -22.64
N LYS A 224 -4.55 -1.60 -22.74
CA LYS A 224 -4.49 -3.07 -22.59
C LYS A 224 -3.84 -3.53 -21.27
N ARG A 225 -4.08 -2.80 -20.19
CA ARG A 225 -3.59 -3.10 -18.85
C ARG A 225 -4.54 -2.57 -17.79
N TYR A 226 -4.40 -3.05 -16.58
CA TYR A 226 -5.05 -2.47 -15.43
C TYR A 226 -4.38 -1.13 -15.09
N VAL A 227 -5.17 -0.17 -14.61
CA VAL A 227 -4.70 1.17 -14.26
C VAL A 227 -5.23 1.56 -12.89
N TRP A 228 -4.38 2.19 -12.09
CA TRP A 228 -4.74 2.70 -10.77
C TRP A 228 -5.71 3.88 -10.91
N PRO A 229 -6.77 3.97 -10.09
CA PRO A 229 -7.68 5.11 -10.09
C PRO A 229 -7.07 6.29 -9.32
N GLY A 230 -5.94 6.78 -9.78
CA GLY A 230 -5.24 7.89 -9.15
C GLY A 230 -6.09 9.15 -9.10
N ALA A 231 -5.99 9.90 -8.00
CA ALA A 231 -6.70 11.16 -7.83
C ALA A 231 -5.95 12.33 -8.47
N LEU A 232 -4.63 12.33 -8.30
CA LEU A 232 -3.75 13.40 -8.78
C LEU A 232 -3.28 13.17 -10.21
N ARG A 233 -3.28 11.92 -10.67
CA ARG A 233 -2.91 11.52 -12.03
C ARG A 233 -3.70 10.31 -12.47
N GLN A 234 -4.32 10.41 -13.63
CA GLN A 234 -5.10 9.30 -14.18
C GLN A 234 -4.21 8.11 -14.52
N GLY A 235 -4.55 6.96 -13.94
CA GLY A 235 -3.91 5.68 -14.26
C GLY A 235 -2.63 5.36 -13.50
N SER A 236 -2.19 6.22 -12.59
CA SER A 236 -1.02 5.99 -11.73
C SER A 236 -1.16 6.67 -10.38
N SER A 237 -0.36 6.26 -9.40
CA SER A 237 -0.17 7.00 -8.15
C SER A 237 1.06 7.91 -8.27
N ASN A 238 1.01 9.08 -7.63
CA ASN A 238 2.17 9.96 -7.49
C ASN A 238 3.09 9.57 -6.34
N SER A 239 2.64 8.67 -5.46
CA SER A 239 3.41 8.20 -4.31
C SER A 239 3.97 6.79 -4.53
N ASP A 240 4.90 6.39 -3.67
CA ASP A 240 5.42 5.02 -3.66
C ASP A 240 4.36 4.01 -3.26
N LEU A 241 3.47 4.42 -2.35
CA LEU A 241 2.33 3.65 -1.92
C LEU A 241 1.11 4.55 -1.76
N GLU A 242 0.05 4.24 -2.47
CA GLU A 242 -1.29 4.79 -2.26
C GLU A 242 -2.26 3.68 -1.92
N SER A 243 -3.14 3.89 -0.94
CA SER A 243 -4.30 3.04 -0.68
C SER A 243 -5.58 3.80 -0.96
N PHE A 244 -6.63 3.08 -1.35
CA PHE A 244 -7.91 3.66 -1.72
C PHE A 244 -9.06 2.80 -1.25
N PHE A 245 -10.01 3.40 -0.53
CA PHE A 245 -11.26 2.76 -0.16
C PHE A 245 -12.34 3.81 0.16
N VAL A 246 -13.58 3.38 0.19
CA VAL A 246 -14.72 4.25 0.50
C VAL A 246 -15.56 3.61 1.59
N VAL A 247 -16.03 4.43 2.52
CA VAL A 247 -16.89 4.01 3.63
C VAL A 247 -18.17 4.83 3.65
N ASP A 248 -19.22 4.26 4.22
CA ASP A 248 -20.44 4.98 4.56
C ASP A 248 -20.97 4.58 5.95
N ASP A 249 -21.91 5.34 6.47
CA ASP A 249 -22.50 5.12 7.78
C ASP A 249 -23.92 4.53 7.73
N ARG A 250 -24.31 3.91 6.59
CA ARG A 250 -25.67 3.34 6.37
C ARG A 250 -26.10 2.32 7.42
N SER A 251 -25.16 1.66 8.06
CA SER A 251 -25.41 0.65 9.10
C SER A 251 -25.51 1.25 10.49
N ASN A 252 -25.24 2.53 10.66
CA ASN A 252 -25.30 3.19 11.96
C ASN A 252 -26.76 3.33 12.43
N LYS A 253 -27.10 2.59 13.51
CA LYS A 253 -28.42 2.59 14.14
C LYS A 253 -28.35 3.05 15.58
N GLU A 254 -27.30 3.70 15.97
CA GLU A 254 -27.07 4.19 17.32
C GLU A 254 -28.08 5.29 17.67
N PHE A 255 -28.39 6.13 16.69
CA PHE A 255 -29.37 7.20 16.80
C PHE A 255 -30.46 7.10 15.72
N LYS A 256 -31.66 7.59 16.00
CA LYS A 256 -32.79 7.54 15.07
C LYS A 256 -32.86 8.80 14.24
N TYR A 257 -32.03 8.85 13.23
CA TYR A 257 -32.06 9.86 12.18
C TYR A 257 -32.21 9.16 10.82
N TYR A 258 -33.05 9.68 9.96
CA TYR A 258 -33.32 9.13 8.64
C TYR A 258 -32.90 10.12 7.58
N PRO A 259 -31.69 9.93 7.00
CA PRO A 259 -31.13 10.88 6.02
C PRO A 259 -31.91 10.91 4.71
N PHE A 260 -32.60 9.84 4.34
CA PHE A 260 -33.39 9.69 3.11
C PHE A 260 -34.87 9.57 3.43
N SER A 261 -35.71 10.34 2.72
CA SER A 261 -37.15 10.40 2.95
C SER A 261 -37.87 9.13 2.46
N ASP A 262 -37.31 8.46 1.45
CA ASP A 262 -37.87 7.28 0.79
C ASP A 262 -37.35 5.95 1.34
N ASP A 263 -36.28 5.97 2.17
CA ASP A 263 -35.66 4.77 2.74
C ASP A 263 -35.50 4.85 4.27
N SER A 264 -36.52 4.42 4.98
CA SER A 264 -36.50 4.34 6.44
C SER A 264 -35.64 3.20 7.01
N THR A 265 -35.02 2.38 6.16
CA THR A 265 -34.11 1.31 6.59
C THR A 265 -32.67 1.82 6.76
N ARG A 266 -32.31 2.91 6.08
CA ARG A 266 -31.02 3.59 6.22
C ARG A 266 -31.09 4.60 7.37
N MET A 267 -30.13 4.50 8.25
CA MET A 267 -29.88 5.43 9.35
C MET A 267 -28.46 6.01 9.18
N GLY A 268 -27.89 6.53 10.24
CA GLY A 268 -26.65 7.28 10.21
C GLY A 268 -26.87 8.71 9.72
N LEU A 269 -25.81 9.45 9.48
CA LEU A 269 -25.86 10.82 8.97
C LEU A 269 -26.14 10.88 7.45
N GLY A 270 -25.96 9.76 6.75
CA GLY A 270 -26.05 9.69 5.29
C GLY A 270 -24.78 10.22 4.61
N ILE A 271 -23.66 10.05 5.26
CA ILE A 271 -22.33 10.43 4.74
C ILE A 271 -21.66 9.27 3.99
N GLU A 272 -20.83 9.66 3.03
CA GLU A 272 -19.89 8.78 2.34
C GLU A 272 -18.51 9.43 2.43
N ILE A 273 -17.49 8.64 2.75
CA ILE A 273 -16.13 9.15 2.92
C ILE A 273 -15.21 8.35 2.01
N GLU A 274 -14.60 9.03 1.08
CA GLU A 274 -13.50 8.51 0.28
C GLU A 274 -12.19 8.72 1.03
N CYS A 275 -11.43 7.65 1.20
CA CYS A 275 -10.18 7.63 1.95
C CYS A 275 -9.03 7.28 1.01
N ARG A 276 -8.01 8.14 0.99
CA ARG A 276 -6.76 7.93 0.26
C ARG A 276 -5.58 8.21 1.17
N TYR A 277 -4.66 7.28 1.26
CA TYR A 277 -3.47 7.42 2.09
C TYR A 277 -2.23 7.27 1.22
N TYR A 278 -1.27 8.20 1.40
CA TYR A 278 -0.05 8.27 0.61
C TYR A 278 1.18 8.14 1.48
N GLN A 279 2.18 7.43 0.96
CA GLN A 279 3.52 7.36 1.55
C GLN A 279 4.58 7.54 0.46
N TRP A 280 5.62 8.30 0.79
CA TRP A 280 6.83 8.45 -0.03
C TRP A 280 8.05 7.97 0.75
N SER A 281 8.98 7.30 0.09
CA SER A 281 10.25 6.86 0.65
C SER A 281 11.37 7.91 0.52
N ASN A 282 11.06 9.06 -0.07
CA ASN A 282 12.00 10.17 -0.09
C ASN A 282 12.35 10.60 1.34
N PRO A 283 13.64 10.86 1.66
CA PRO A 283 14.08 11.23 3.00
C PRO A 283 13.36 12.43 3.64
N LEU A 284 12.76 13.30 2.84
CA LEU A 284 11.96 14.43 3.35
C LEU A 284 10.53 14.02 3.77
N ALA A 285 10.03 12.89 3.27
CA ALA A 285 8.67 12.41 3.52
C ALA A 285 8.60 11.00 4.12
N GLU A 286 9.74 10.36 4.39
CA GLU A 286 9.79 8.98 4.88
C GLU A 286 9.25 8.79 6.30
N ASP A 287 9.08 9.89 7.04
CA ASP A 287 8.53 9.93 8.39
C ASP A 287 7.09 10.48 8.42
N VAL A 288 6.38 10.44 7.27
CA VAL A 288 5.06 11.03 7.09
C VAL A 288 4.10 10.08 6.38
N ILE A 289 2.85 9.99 6.86
CA ILE A 289 1.73 9.41 6.11
C ILE A 289 0.71 10.52 5.84
N PHE A 290 0.34 10.73 4.58
CA PHE A 290 -0.73 11.66 4.22
C PHE A 290 -2.06 10.93 4.18
N LEU A 291 -3.06 11.49 4.84
CA LEU A 291 -4.40 10.95 5.00
C LEU A 291 -5.40 11.95 4.42
N ILE A 292 -6.04 11.58 3.33
CA ILE A 292 -7.00 12.45 2.64
C ILE A 292 -8.39 11.84 2.77
N TYR A 293 -9.31 12.63 3.29
CA TYR A 293 -10.70 12.28 3.49
C TYR A 293 -11.62 13.23 2.73
N LYS A 294 -12.36 12.72 1.75
CA LYS A 294 -13.44 13.46 1.10
C LYS A 294 -14.76 13.04 1.72
N VAL A 295 -15.31 13.89 2.55
CA VAL A 295 -16.58 13.67 3.24
C VAL A 295 -17.72 14.23 2.38
N THR A 296 -18.62 13.38 1.91
CA THR A 296 -19.76 13.75 1.08
C THR A 296 -21.06 13.52 1.82
N ASN A 297 -21.91 14.53 1.92
CA ASN A 297 -23.27 14.38 2.41
C ASN A 297 -24.16 13.84 1.27
N LYS A 298 -24.40 12.53 1.29
CA LYS A 298 -25.29 11.86 0.32
C LYS A 298 -26.78 11.98 0.68
N SER A 299 -27.10 12.55 1.86
CA SER A 299 -28.46 12.68 2.31
C SER A 299 -29.22 13.79 1.56
N GLU A 300 -30.54 13.81 1.72
CA GLU A 300 -31.40 14.88 1.20
C GLU A 300 -31.46 16.11 2.11
N LYS A 301 -30.71 16.14 3.20
CA LYS A 301 -30.81 17.12 4.27
C LYS A 301 -29.45 17.74 4.54
N ASP A 302 -29.45 19.05 4.79
CA ASP A 302 -28.25 19.73 5.24
C ASP A 302 -27.87 19.25 6.66
N LEU A 303 -26.60 18.97 6.87
CA LEU A 303 -26.02 18.73 8.17
C LEU A 303 -25.42 20.03 8.68
N ASN A 304 -25.90 20.50 9.82
CA ASN A 304 -25.45 21.74 10.42
C ASN A 304 -24.55 21.47 11.63
N ASP A 305 -23.68 22.44 11.92
CA ASP A 305 -22.74 22.35 13.04
C ASP A 305 -21.92 21.06 12.99
N VAL A 306 -21.45 20.68 11.78
CA VAL A 306 -20.63 19.49 11.60
C VAL A 306 -19.23 19.78 12.14
N ILE A 307 -18.65 18.78 12.78
CA ILE A 307 -17.26 18.76 13.24
C ILE A 307 -16.60 17.52 12.63
N PHE A 308 -15.51 17.68 11.93
CA PHE A 308 -14.62 16.61 11.59
C PHE A 308 -13.63 16.42 12.75
N GLY A 309 -13.55 15.22 13.28
CA GLY A 309 -12.64 14.90 14.38
C GLY A 309 -11.74 13.73 14.08
N MET A 310 -10.64 13.68 14.79
CA MET A 310 -9.74 12.53 14.83
C MET A 310 -9.63 12.02 16.27
N TRP A 311 -9.65 10.73 16.38
CA TRP A 311 -9.34 9.98 17.59
C TRP A 311 -7.94 9.44 17.50
N GLY A 312 -7.21 9.43 18.63
CA GLY A 312 -5.91 8.79 18.75
C GLY A 312 -5.70 8.17 20.12
N ASP A 313 -5.16 6.98 20.15
CA ASP A 313 -4.72 6.26 21.34
C ASP A 313 -3.20 6.00 21.20
N PRO A 314 -2.34 7.00 21.53
CA PRO A 314 -0.90 6.87 21.39
C PRO A 314 -0.32 5.88 22.41
N HIS A 315 0.71 5.17 22.00
CA HIS A 315 1.52 4.28 22.81
C HIS A 315 2.98 4.57 22.50
N ILE A 316 3.46 5.75 22.91
CA ILE A 316 4.78 6.24 22.55
C ILE A 316 5.85 5.39 23.22
N GLY A 317 6.77 4.85 22.42
CA GLY A 317 7.82 3.98 22.96
C GLY A 317 7.50 2.49 22.93
N GLY A 318 6.32 2.11 22.46
CA GLY A 318 5.94 0.73 22.22
C GLY A 318 4.78 0.21 23.06
N PRO A 319 4.29 -1.00 22.74
CA PRO A 319 3.05 -1.54 23.31
C PRO A 319 3.12 -1.83 24.83
N SER A 320 4.29 -1.79 25.46
CA SER A 320 4.44 -1.90 26.91
C SER A 320 4.68 -0.55 27.60
N ASN A 321 4.83 0.53 26.84
CA ASN A 321 5.13 1.87 27.33
C ASN A 321 4.04 2.87 26.96
N TRP A 322 2.83 2.68 27.49
CA TRP A 322 1.64 3.48 27.20
C TRP A 322 1.10 4.21 28.43
N GLN A 323 1.80 4.12 29.59
CA GLN A 323 1.23 4.53 30.89
C GLN A 323 1.68 5.90 31.35
N ASP A 324 2.58 6.52 30.64
CA ASP A 324 3.19 7.80 30.96
C ASP A 324 3.31 8.74 29.75
N ASP A 325 2.49 8.51 28.75
CA ASP A 325 2.37 9.40 27.60
C ASP A 325 1.79 10.77 27.96
N LEU A 326 2.28 11.78 27.28
CA LEU A 326 1.76 13.14 27.29
C LEU A 326 1.32 13.55 25.89
N SER A 327 0.27 14.36 25.82
CA SER A 327 -0.23 14.89 24.56
C SER A 327 -0.48 16.38 24.64
N TYR A 328 -0.15 17.10 23.57
CA TYR A 328 -0.38 18.54 23.49
C TYR A 328 -0.62 18.98 22.03
N PHE A 329 -0.71 20.29 21.81
CA PHE A 329 -1.00 20.85 20.50
C PHE A 329 -0.14 22.09 20.21
N ASP A 330 0.02 22.38 18.93
CA ASP A 330 0.58 23.59 18.38
C ASP A 330 -0.44 24.20 17.41
N ARG A 331 -0.95 25.39 17.73
CA ARG A 331 -2.00 26.04 16.92
C ARG A 331 -1.46 26.70 15.67
N ASP A 332 -0.21 27.17 15.70
CA ASP A 332 0.39 27.85 14.54
C ASP A 332 0.68 26.86 13.42
N LEU A 333 0.92 25.61 13.79
CA LEU A 333 1.08 24.52 12.85
C LEU A 333 -0.22 23.71 12.61
N ASN A 334 -1.31 24.02 13.29
CA ASN A 334 -2.52 23.15 13.30
C ASN A 334 -2.20 21.69 13.66
N MET A 335 -1.27 21.50 14.60
CA MET A 335 -0.71 20.17 14.93
C MET A 335 -1.09 19.74 16.35
N VAL A 336 -1.37 18.45 16.51
CA VAL A 336 -1.42 17.79 17.81
C VAL A 336 -0.31 16.75 17.86
N TYR A 337 0.28 16.57 19.04
CA TYR A 337 1.43 15.68 19.20
C TYR A 337 1.47 15.00 20.58
N ALA A 338 2.16 13.87 20.65
CA ALA A 338 2.35 13.10 21.86
C ALA A 338 3.83 12.70 22.01
N TRP A 339 4.24 12.50 23.25
CA TRP A 339 5.59 12.04 23.61
C TRP A 339 5.55 11.29 24.94
N ASP A 340 6.57 10.48 25.21
CA ASP A 340 6.74 9.74 26.45
C ASP A 340 7.37 10.64 27.54
N GLU A 341 6.82 10.64 28.80
CA GLU A 341 7.26 11.53 29.87
C GLU A 341 8.71 11.24 30.32
N ASP A 342 9.07 9.97 30.48
CA ASP A 342 10.39 9.57 30.95
C ASP A 342 11.40 9.30 29.82
N ASN A 343 10.97 9.51 28.57
CA ASN A 343 11.75 9.36 27.35
C ASN A 343 12.39 7.97 27.19
N ARG A 344 11.67 6.93 27.54
CA ARG A 344 12.09 5.55 27.42
C ARG A 344 11.23 4.81 26.43
N SER A 345 11.73 3.68 25.95
CA SER A 345 11.00 2.81 25.05
C SER A 345 11.17 1.35 25.43
N ASP A 346 10.36 0.49 24.81
CA ASP A 346 10.49 -0.96 24.89
C ASP A 346 11.84 -1.46 24.34
N VAL A 347 12.55 -0.63 23.59
CA VAL A 347 13.89 -0.90 23.06
C VAL A 347 14.92 -0.20 23.93
N ALA A 348 15.71 -0.98 24.67
CA ALA A 348 16.67 -0.44 25.63
C ALA A 348 17.71 0.50 24.97
N GLY A 349 17.77 1.73 25.48
CA GLY A 349 18.73 2.74 25.01
C GLY A 349 18.30 3.50 23.77
N ARG A 350 17.03 3.38 23.36
CA ARG A 350 16.43 4.15 22.30
C ARG A 350 15.40 5.11 22.88
N ASP A 351 15.56 6.38 22.57
CA ASP A 351 14.57 7.41 22.89
C ASP A 351 13.41 7.32 21.88
N PRO A 352 12.15 7.38 22.30
CA PRO A 352 11.01 7.21 21.40
C PRO A 352 10.75 8.43 20.49
N GLY A 353 11.17 9.63 20.88
CA GLY A 353 10.87 10.85 20.13
C GLY A 353 9.40 11.29 20.23
N TYR A 354 8.86 11.83 19.14
CA TYR A 354 7.56 12.49 19.10
C TYR A 354 6.71 11.94 17.97
N PHE A 355 5.40 11.89 18.20
CA PHE A 355 4.40 11.48 17.24
C PHE A 355 3.32 12.57 17.12
N GLY A 356 2.81 12.85 15.94
CA GLY A 356 1.81 13.90 15.77
C GLY A 356 0.96 13.81 14.52
N TYR A 357 -0.03 14.70 14.46
CA TYR A 357 -0.89 14.95 13.32
C TYR A 357 -0.97 16.44 13.02
N ILE A 358 -0.94 16.80 11.75
CA ILE A 358 -1.15 18.17 11.28
C ILE A 358 -2.35 18.20 10.31
N PHE A 359 -3.22 19.21 10.46
CA PHE A 359 -4.17 19.55 9.40
C PHE A 359 -3.43 20.30 8.29
N LEU A 360 -3.48 19.75 7.09
CA LEU A 360 -3.00 20.38 5.87
C LEU A 360 -4.12 21.12 5.16
N GLU A 361 -5.35 20.55 5.24
CA GLU A 361 -6.55 21.10 4.64
C GLU A 361 -7.77 20.84 5.50
N SER A 362 -8.63 21.83 5.63
CA SER A 362 -9.97 21.74 6.22
C SER A 362 -10.89 22.79 5.55
N PRO A 363 -12.23 22.69 5.66
CA PRO A 363 -13.12 23.69 5.09
C PRO A 363 -12.80 25.11 5.57
N GLY A 364 -13.00 26.08 4.71
CA GLY A 364 -12.78 27.49 4.99
C GLY A 364 -13.68 28.42 4.20
N ASN A 365 -13.39 29.72 4.26
CA ASN A 365 -14.02 30.75 3.46
C ASN A 365 -12.99 31.42 2.54
N PRO A 366 -12.96 31.09 1.25
CA PRO A 366 -11.93 31.57 0.34
C PRO A 366 -12.00 33.06 0.01
N TYR A 367 -12.93 33.78 0.57
CA TYR A 367 -13.19 35.20 0.24
C TYR A 367 -13.25 36.09 1.47
N ASP A 368 -12.33 35.94 2.41
CA ASP A 368 -12.27 36.77 3.61
C ASP A 368 -11.33 37.98 3.51
N GLN A 369 -10.68 38.16 2.37
CA GLN A 369 -9.73 39.23 2.03
C GLN A 369 -8.43 39.14 2.86
N LYS A 370 -7.98 37.97 3.20
CA LYS A 370 -6.68 37.70 3.82
C LYS A 370 -5.87 36.80 2.94
N ASP A 371 -4.59 36.88 3.08
CA ASP A 371 -3.60 35.92 2.70
C ASP A 371 -3.44 34.98 3.90
N ASN A 372 -4.02 33.79 3.83
CA ASN A 372 -4.18 32.98 5.01
C ASN A 372 -3.06 31.96 5.14
N ASP A 373 -2.40 31.55 4.06
CA ASP A 373 -1.22 30.68 4.11
C ASP A 373 0.10 31.46 4.11
N GLY A 374 0.06 32.75 3.74
CA GLY A 374 1.21 33.65 3.81
C GLY A 374 2.11 33.62 2.59
N ASP A 375 1.62 33.14 1.44
CA ASP A 375 2.36 33.10 0.19
C ASP A 375 2.43 34.45 -0.55
N GLY A 376 1.51 35.36 -0.24
CA GLY A 376 1.41 36.73 -0.80
C GLY A 376 0.29 36.92 -1.78
N ILE A 377 -0.52 35.93 -2.04
CA ILE A 377 -1.76 36.00 -2.82
C ILE A 377 -2.95 36.15 -1.84
N ILE A 378 -4.09 36.55 -2.27
CA ILE A 378 -5.25 36.83 -1.40
C ILE A 378 -6.48 36.21 -2.03
N ASP A 379 -7.24 35.46 -1.25
CA ASP A 379 -8.52 34.88 -1.67
C ASP A 379 -8.39 33.88 -2.87
N GLU A 380 -7.38 33.09 -2.94
CA GLU A 380 -7.20 32.06 -3.95
C GLU A 380 -8.32 31.04 -3.95
N SER A 381 -8.70 30.56 -5.12
CA SER A 381 -9.72 29.53 -5.24
C SER A 381 -9.59 28.76 -6.55
N ARG A 382 -9.34 27.51 -6.43
CA ARG A 382 -9.28 26.55 -7.52
C ARG A 382 -10.51 26.57 -8.47
N ASN A 383 -11.68 27.03 -8.03
CA ASN A 383 -12.92 26.99 -8.80
C ASN A 383 -13.33 28.36 -9.34
N ASN A 384 -12.48 29.37 -9.23
CA ASN A 384 -12.80 30.73 -9.67
C ASN A 384 -12.51 30.98 -11.17
N GLY A 385 -11.82 30.08 -11.85
CA GLY A 385 -11.41 30.20 -13.25
C GLY A 385 -10.26 31.19 -13.47
N ILE A 386 -9.49 31.47 -12.43
CA ILE A 386 -8.30 32.32 -12.43
C ILE A 386 -7.09 31.45 -12.08
N ASP A 387 -6.00 31.71 -12.74
CA ASP A 387 -4.69 31.18 -12.41
C ASP A 387 -4.08 32.14 -11.38
N ASP A 388 -4.25 31.80 -10.10
CA ASP A 388 -3.90 32.69 -9.00
C ASP A 388 -2.39 32.73 -8.73
N ASP A 389 -1.66 31.60 -8.96
CA ASP A 389 -0.21 31.50 -8.77
C ASP A 389 0.62 31.70 -10.05
N GLY A 390 -0.01 31.65 -11.22
CA GLY A 390 0.62 31.96 -12.51
C GLY A 390 1.36 30.79 -13.17
N ASP A 391 1.06 29.54 -12.83
CA ASP A 391 1.69 28.35 -13.42
C ASP A 391 0.90 27.75 -14.61
N TRP A 392 -0.37 28.12 -14.79
CA TRP A 392 -1.19 27.64 -15.89
C TRP A 392 -0.84 28.31 -17.23
N ASP A 393 -0.46 27.52 -18.23
CA ASP A 393 -0.09 27.98 -19.57
C ASP A 393 -1.21 27.65 -20.57
N VAL A 394 -1.99 28.64 -20.97
CA VAL A 394 -3.10 28.50 -21.93
C VAL A 394 -2.70 27.77 -23.22
N SER A 395 -1.44 27.82 -23.64
CA SER A 395 -1.00 27.14 -24.86
C SER A 395 -0.78 25.63 -24.70
N LYS A 396 -0.75 25.15 -23.48
CA LYS A 396 -0.44 23.75 -23.12
C LYS A 396 -1.52 23.12 -22.27
N HIS A 397 -2.13 23.91 -21.39
CA HIS A 397 -2.95 23.36 -20.30
C HIS A 397 -4.45 23.54 -20.51
N ASP A 398 -4.89 24.37 -21.45
CA ASP A 398 -6.30 24.64 -21.79
C ASP A 398 -6.96 23.41 -22.46
N VAL A 399 -7.18 22.38 -21.66
CA VAL A 399 -7.66 21.03 -22.07
C VAL A 399 -8.95 20.61 -21.37
N GLY A 400 -9.51 21.50 -20.55
CA GLY A 400 -10.84 21.32 -19.98
C GLY A 400 -10.95 20.43 -18.75
N VAL A 401 -12.19 20.15 -18.34
CA VAL A 401 -12.53 19.47 -17.09
C VAL A 401 -12.04 18.02 -17.02
N ASP A 402 -11.79 17.37 -18.15
CA ASP A 402 -11.31 15.99 -18.18
C ASP A 402 -9.76 15.88 -18.26
N GLY A 403 -9.06 17.02 -18.39
CA GLY A 403 -7.61 17.07 -18.48
C GLY A 403 -7.02 16.41 -19.73
N ILE A 404 -7.83 16.15 -20.75
CA ILE A 404 -7.44 15.46 -21.99
C ILE A 404 -7.70 16.35 -23.20
N PRO A 405 -6.69 16.72 -23.99
CA PRO A 405 -6.85 17.63 -25.11
C PRO A 405 -7.71 17.02 -26.23
N ASN A 406 -8.52 17.87 -26.90
CA ASN A 406 -9.35 17.56 -28.05
C ASN A 406 -10.51 16.58 -27.77
N THR A 407 -11.07 16.62 -26.60
CA THR A 407 -12.29 15.86 -26.24
C THR A 407 -13.56 16.68 -26.43
N GLY A 408 -13.45 18.03 -26.44
CA GLY A 408 -14.56 18.97 -26.62
C GLY A 408 -15.42 19.11 -25.36
N ASP A 409 -14.86 18.86 -24.19
CA ASP A 409 -15.51 18.96 -22.91
C ASP A 409 -15.62 20.42 -22.39
N PHE A 410 -16.17 20.58 -21.20
CA PHE A 410 -16.34 21.91 -20.61
C PHE A 410 -14.97 22.50 -20.23
N GLY A 411 -14.75 23.75 -20.60
CA GLY A 411 -13.53 24.50 -20.34
C GLY A 411 -12.43 24.34 -21.37
N GLU A 412 -12.50 23.35 -22.26
CA GLU A 412 -11.46 23.14 -23.27
C GLU A 412 -11.41 24.26 -24.30
N ASN A 413 -10.24 24.84 -24.54
CA ASN A 413 -9.96 25.93 -25.50
C ASN A 413 -10.77 27.23 -25.23
N ASP A 414 -11.11 27.50 -23.99
CA ASP A 414 -11.83 28.72 -23.61
C ASP A 414 -10.91 29.83 -23.05
N GLY A 415 -9.66 29.52 -22.77
CA GLY A 415 -8.64 30.44 -22.29
C GLY A 415 -8.73 30.74 -20.79
N LEU A 416 -9.43 29.90 -20.02
CA LEU A 416 -9.59 30.02 -18.57
C LEU A 416 -9.22 28.70 -17.92
N PRO A 417 -8.54 28.71 -16.75
CA PRO A 417 -8.26 27.49 -16.00
C PRO A 417 -9.54 26.77 -15.59
N THR A 418 -9.58 25.46 -15.80
CA THR A 418 -10.75 24.63 -15.49
C THR A 418 -10.42 23.51 -14.50
N ALA A 419 -10.88 23.67 -13.26
CA ALA A 419 -10.72 22.66 -12.25
C ALA A 419 -11.64 21.46 -12.48
N GLY A 420 -11.11 20.25 -12.43
CA GLY A 420 -11.87 19.01 -12.37
C GLY A 420 -12.34 18.69 -10.96
N ASN A 421 -12.88 17.51 -10.78
CA ASN A 421 -13.18 16.97 -9.46
C ASN A 421 -11.93 16.27 -8.91
N ALA A 422 -11.42 16.73 -7.79
CA ALA A 422 -10.22 16.21 -7.15
C ALA A 422 -10.18 14.68 -6.97
N PHE A 423 -11.32 14.06 -6.78
CA PHE A 423 -11.42 12.63 -6.54
C PHE A 423 -12.18 11.87 -7.63
N ASP A 424 -12.49 12.50 -8.73
CA ASP A 424 -13.18 11.85 -9.85
C ASP A 424 -12.22 11.68 -11.02
N ILE A 425 -11.75 10.45 -11.22
CA ILE A 425 -10.85 10.10 -12.33
C ILE A 425 -11.46 10.35 -13.72
N ARG A 426 -12.77 10.59 -13.80
CA ARG A 426 -13.47 10.93 -15.05
C ARG A 426 -13.43 12.43 -15.34
N GLN A 427 -13.11 13.22 -14.32
CA GLN A 427 -13.01 14.67 -14.41
C GLN A 427 -11.78 15.16 -13.63
N PRO A 428 -10.57 14.86 -14.10
CA PRO A 428 -9.34 15.19 -13.40
C PRO A 428 -9.01 16.70 -13.41
N GLY A 429 -9.64 17.48 -14.28
CA GLY A 429 -9.32 18.87 -14.51
C GLY A 429 -8.09 19.07 -15.38
N GLU A 430 -7.78 20.32 -15.67
CA GLU A 430 -6.62 20.68 -16.46
C GLU A 430 -5.32 20.34 -15.74
N PRO A 431 -4.28 19.87 -16.45
CA PRO A 431 -2.96 19.69 -15.89
C PRO A 431 -2.41 21.04 -15.38
N ASN A 432 -1.65 20.98 -14.30
CA ASN A 432 -1.07 22.16 -13.65
C ASN A 432 -2.09 23.20 -13.12
N PHE A 433 -3.36 22.82 -13.03
CA PHE A 433 -4.31 23.55 -12.21
C PHE A 433 -4.28 22.90 -10.82
N GLU A 434 -3.91 23.66 -9.81
CA GLU A 434 -3.55 23.13 -8.52
C GLU A 434 -4.72 22.52 -7.75
N TRP A 435 -4.54 21.30 -7.31
CA TRP A 435 -5.55 20.56 -6.58
C TRP A 435 -5.59 20.90 -5.11
N THR A 436 -4.48 21.39 -4.59
CA THR A 436 -4.30 21.84 -3.22
C THR A 436 -4.68 23.28 -3.05
N ASP A 437 -4.75 24.01 -4.15
CA ASP A 437 -5.25 25.36 -4.23
C ASP A 437 -6.76 25.37 -4.10
N LEU A 438 -7.20 24.85 -3.01
CA LEU A 438 -8.58 24.77 -2.62
C LEU A 438 -8.84 25.84 -1.58
N ASP A 439 -9.45 26.92 -1.97
CA ASP A 439 -9.95 27.81 -0.95
C ASP A 439 -8.87 28.02 0.12
N GLU A 440 -7.74 28.40 -0.38
CA GLU A 440 -6.62 28.75 0.42
C GLU A 440 -7.14 29.37 1.68
N SER A 441 -6.96 28.97 2.73
CA SER A 441 -6.77 29.92 3.60
C SER A 441 -7.62 30.34 4.72
N ASP A 442 -8.78 30.26 4.63
CA ASP A 442 -9.61 30.40 5.80
C ASP A 442 -9.91 29.02 6.35
N MET A 443 -8.88 28.13 6.25
CA MET A 443 -9.00 26.83 6.85
C MET A 443 -9.45 26.99 8.30
N ILE A 444 -10.56 26.36 8.67
CA ILE A 444 -11.00 26.29 10.06
C ILE A 444 -9.88 25.74 10.94
N GLY A 445 -9.08 24.85 10.37
CA GLY A 445 -7.89 24.28 11.01
C GLY A 445 -8.22 23.53 12.29
N LEU A 446 -7.30 23.53 13.22
CA LEU A 446 -7.45 22.91 14.54
C LEU A 446 -8.29 23.81 15.46
N THR A 447 -9.53 23.42 15.74
CA THR A 447 -10.46 24.21 16.56
C THR A 447 -10.63 23.74 17.98
N SER A 448 -10.25 22.50 18.28
CA SER A 448 -10.37 21.92 19.63
C SER A 448 -9.33 20.81 19.85
N PHE A 449 -8.95 20.64 21.11
CA PHE A 449 -8.06 19.55 21.52
C PHE A 449 -8.42 19.12 22.94
N ALA A 450 -8.52 17.82 23.15
CA ALA A 450 -8.69 17.21 24.47
C ALA A 450 -7.84 15.95 24.60
N ALA A 451 -7.19 15.78 25.75
CA ALA A 451 -6.36 14.63 26.08
C ALA A 451 -6.85 13.91 27.36
N PRO A 452 -8.04 13.31 27.34
CA PRO A 452 -8.56 12.61 28.52
C PRO A 452 -7.82 11.29 28.74
N ASN A 453 -7.53 10.98 30.00
CA ASN A 453 -6.94 9.70 30.39
C ASN A 453 -7.95 8.56 30.18
N PHE A 454 -7.55 7.49 29.49
CA PHE A 454 -8.41 6.35 29.15
C PHE A 454 -8.87 5.56 30.39
N GLY A 455 -8.01 5.42 31.39
CA GLY A 455 -8.31 4.78 32.69
C GLY A 455 -9.13 5.63 33.65
N GLY A 456 -9.33 6.90 33.33
CA GLY A 456 -9.98 7.88 34.18
C GLY A 456 -11.51 7.87 34.12
N ASN A 457 -12.12 8.91 34.67
CA ASN A 457 -13.56 9.15 34.54
C ASN A 457 -13.88 9.89 33.24
N ASN A 458 -13.29 9.44 32.12
CA ASN A 458 -13.56 10.00 30.81
C ASN A 458 -15.00 9.70 30.35
N ARG A 459 -15.50 10.48 29.41
CA ARG A 459 -16.84 10.32 28.83
C ARG A 459 -16.78 10.08 27.33
N ILE A 460 -15.73 9.41 26.86
CA ILE A 460 -15.49 9.08 25.45
C ILE A 460 -16.53 8.14 24.82
N SER A 461 -17.47 7.64 25.57
CA SER A 461 -18.61 6.83 25.10
C SER A 461 -19.92 7.60 25.08
N LYS A 462 -19.87 8.92 25.14
CA LYS A 462 -21.04 9.77 25.15
C LYS A 462 -20.88 10.84 24.08
N ASP A 463 -21.60 10.68 23.02
CA ASP A 463 -21.59 11.58 21.86
C ASP A 463 -21.85 13.02 22.25
N ASP A 464 -22.91 13.26 23.04
CA ASP A 464 -23.23 14.62 23.50
C ASP A 464 -22.06 15.26 24.27
N PHE A 465 -21.35 14.49 25.08
CA PHE A 465 -20.20 14.99 25.83
C PHE A 465 -18.98 15.22 24.96
N ILE A 466 -18.66 14.28 24.03
CA ILE A 466 -17.60 14.47 23.06
C ILE A 466 -17.84 15.75 22.28
N TYR A 467 -19.06 15.87 21.74
CA TYR A 467 -19.42 17.01 20.90
C TYR A 467 -19.38 18.35 21.64
N THR A 468 -19.89 18.42 22.89
CA THR A 468 -20.03 19.66 23.64
C THR A 468 -18.82 20.06 24.45
N SER A 469 -17.92 19.11 24.77
CA SER A 469 -16.80 19.35 25.67
C SER A 469 -15.45 19.11 25.02
N TYR A 470 -15.27 17.97 24.35
CA TYR A 470 -13.96 17.65 23.75
C TYR A 470 -13.77 18.28 22.37
N MET A 471 -14.87 18.44 21.63
CA MET A 471 -14.84 18.93 20.23
C MET A 471 -15.44 20.33 20.08
N ASN A 472 -15.81 20.99 21.17
CA ASN A 472 -16.35 22.33 21.07
C ASN A 472 -15.28 23.33 20.66
N PRO A 473 -15.46 24.11 19.59
CA PRO A 473 -14.48 25.09 19.14
C PRO A 473 -14.06 26.07 20.24
N GLY A 474 -12.77 26.25 20.38
CA GLY A 474 -12.17 27.10 21.43
C GLY A 474 -11.79 26.37 22.70
N GLU A 475 -12.19 25.11 22.86
CA GLU A 475 -11.81 24.27 24.00
C GLU A 475 -10.48 23.55 23.69
N PHE A 476 -9.46 23.91 24.48
CA PHE A 476 -8.13 23.30 24.37
C PHE A 476 -7.64 22.94 25.76
N ASP A 477 -7.36 21.67 25.98
CA ASP A 477 -6.81 21.19 27.23
C ASP A 477 -5.44 21.81 27.49
N SER A 478 -5.22 22.28 28.72
CA SER A 478 -3.92 22.77 29.14
C SER A 478 -3.00 21.60 29.43
N LEU A 479 -1.72 21.72 29.01
CA LEU A 479 -0.69 20.75 29.38
C LEU A 479 -0.60 20.66 30.90
N ASN A 480 -0.79 19.49 31.43
CA ASN A 480 -0.61 19.19 32.84
C ASN A 480 0.35 18.00 32.96
N SER A 481 1.61 18.27 33.21
CA SER A 481 2.65 17.25 33.40
C SER A 481 2.40 16.30 34.59
N ASP A 482 1.46 16.63 35.47
CA ASP A 482 1.05 15.74 36.56
C ASP A 482 0.06 14.66 36.15
N VAL A 483 -0.31 14.59 34.86
CA VAL A 483 -1.32 13.71 34.30
C VAL A 483 -0.76 12.84 33.16
N ALA A 484 0.54 12.58 33.15
CA ALA A 484 1.09 11.55 32.29
C ALA A 484 0.38 10.21 32.55
N GLY A 485 0.03 9.50 31.48
CA GLY A 485 -0.78 8.27 31.63
C GLY A 485 -1.24 7.74 30.30
N ASP A 486 -2.17 6.78 30.36
CA ASP A 486 -2.87 6.24 29.21
C ASP A 486 -3.83 7.32 28.62
N ASN A 487 -3.21 8.31 27.97
CA ASN A 487 -3.89 9.47 27.44
C ASN A 487 -4.26 9.22 25.99
N ILE A 488 -5.55 9.32 25.72
CA ILE A 488 -6.03 9.42 24.35
C ILE A 488 -6.16 10.89 23.99
N PHE A 489 -6.13 11.21 22.70
CA PHE A 489 -6.46 12.54 22.27
C PHE A 489 -7.61 12.57 21.28
N LEU A 490 -8.41 13.63 21.40
CA LEU A 490 -9.43 13.99 20.41
C LEU A 490 -9.10 15.40 19.95
N TYR A 491 -9.12 15.60 18.66
CA TYR A 491 -8.93 16.92 18.09
C TYR A 491 -9.83 17.10 16.87
N GLY A 492 -10.18 18.31 16.56
CA GLY A 492 -11.16 18.54 15.52
C GLY A 492 -11.06 19.86 14.79
N SER A 493 -11.73 19.88 13.66
CA SER A 493 -11.98 21.04 12.81
C SER A 493 -13.47 21.21 12.64
N GLY A 494 -13.98 22.38 12.96
CA GLY A 494 -15.42 22.74 12.89
C GLY A 494 -15.73 23.96 13.74
N LYS A 495 -16.94 24.46 13.68
CA LYS A 495 -18.15 23.89 13.06
C LYS A 495 -18.33 24.42 11.64
N PHE A 496 -18.81 23.60 10.76
CA PHE A 496 -19.18 23.98 9.40
C PHE A 496 -20.55 23.38 9.03
N THR A 497 -21.15 23.84 7.93
CA THR A 497 -22.35 23.22 7.36
C THR A 497 -21.96 22.37 6.17
N LEU A 498 -22.47 21.13 6.11
CA LEU A 498 -22.33 20.25 4.98
C LEU A 498 -23.70 20.07 4.31
N LYS A 499 -23.91 20.76 3.20
CA LYS A 499 -25.21 20.75 2.50
C LYS A 499 -25.49 19.40 1.85
N ALA A 500 -26.75 19.14 1.57
CA ALA A 500 -27.19 17.97 0.81
C ALA A 500 -26.47 17.91 -0.55
N GLY A 501 -25.79 16.80 -0.83
CA GLY A 501 -24.98 16.59 -2.03
C GLY A 501 -23.60 17.26 -2.04
N GLU A 502 -23.25 18.03 -1.02
CA GLU A 502 -21.96 18.71 -0.91
C GLU A 502 -20.87 17.75 -0.40
N ALA A 503 -19.66 17.95 -0.89
CA ALA A 503 -18.46 17.30 -0.39
C ALA A 503 -17.49 18.32 0.22
N ARG A 504 -16.80 17.91 1.28
CA ARG A 504 -15.68 18.66 1.87
C ARG A 504 -14.49 17.73 2.05
N ARG A 505 -13.30 18.27 1.79
CA ARG A 505 -12.06 17.52 1.90
C ARG A 505 -11.31 17.89 3.18
N PHE A 506 -10.67 16.92 3.76
CA PHE A 506 -9.73 17.06 4.87
C PHE A 506 -8.45 16.33 4.49
N SER A 507 -7.34 17.05 4.54
CA SER A 507 -6.02 16.49 4.36
C SER A 507 -5.25 16.59 5.67
N ILE A 508 -4.71 15.47 6.12
CA ILE A 508 -4.02 15.35 7.40
C ILE A 508 -2.70 14.63 7.14
N ALA A 509 -1.63 15.04 7.81
CA ALA A 509 -0.41 14.25 7.84
C ALA A 509 -0.18 13.69 9.24
N LEU A 510 0.08 12.38 9.30
CA LEU A 510 0.61 11.69 10.45
C LEU A 510 2.14 11.79 10.37
N LEU A 511 2.78 12.19 11.47
CA LEU A 511 4.18 12.55 11.53
C LEU A 511 4.88 11.82 12.70
N VAL A 512 6.13 11.46 12.50
CA VAL A 512 7.01 11.02 13.58
C VAL A 512 8.32 11.80 13.49
N GLY A 513 9.01 12.00 14.60
CA GLY A 513 10.31 12.67 14.63
C GLY A 513 11.12 12.34 15.86
N ASP A 514 12.45 12.32 15.74
CA ASP A 514 13.39 12.05 16.86
C ASP A 514 13.28 13.08 18.01
N SER A 515 12.80 14.26 17.71
CA SER A 515 12.62 15.37 18.64
C SER A 515 11.45 16.26 18.24
N TYR A 516 11.01 17.18 19.11
CA TYR A 516 9.99 18.17 18.76
C TYR A 516 10.40 19.06 17.58
N ASP A 517 11.68 19.44 17.51
CA ASP A 517 12.20 20.26 16.41
C ASP A 517 12.18 19.47 15.09
N ASP A 518 12.48 18.19 15.12
CA ASP A 518 12.43 17.30 13.97
C ASP A 518 10.98 17.04 13.52
N LEU A 519 10.08 16.78 14.49
CA LEU A 519 8.65 16.68 14.20
C LEU A 519 8.10 17.94 13.53
N THR A 520 8.50 19.13 14.04
CA THR A 520 8.11 20.42 13.48
C THR A 520 8.65 20.61 12.05
N LEU A 521 9.88 20.16 11.79
CA LEU A 521 10.45 20.21 10.45
C LEU A 521 9.69 19.28 9.48
N ASN A 522 9.35 18.08 9.93
CA ASN A 522 8.54 17.14 9.15
C ASN A 522 7.13 17.72 8.89
N ALA A 523 6.53 18.41 9.86
CA ALA A 523 5.25 19.10 9.69
C ALA A 523 5.31 20.18 8.61
N LYS A 524 6.36 21.02 8.62
CA LYS A 524 6.58 22.05 7.60
C LYS A 524 6.83 21.43 6.23
N THR A 525 7.59 20.34 6.16
CA THR A 525 7.83 19.62 4.91
C THR A 525 6.54 18.99 4.37
N ALA A 526 5.72 18.40 5.26
CA ALA A 526 4.42 17.88 4.87
C ALA A 526 3.50 18.95 4.28
N ARG A 527 3.47 20.15 4.89
CA ARG A 527 2.73 21.29 4.34
C ARG A 527 3.27 21.71 2.98
N GLN A 528 4.57 21.82 2.82
CA GLN A 528 5.19 22.15 1.55
C GLN A 528 4.85 21.11 0.44
N ILE A 529 4.83 19.82 0.77
CA ILE A 529 4.41 18.76 -0.16
C ILE A 529 2.94 18.93 -0.54
N TYR A 530 2.09 19.28 0.42
CA TYR A 530 0.68 19.58 0.18
C TYR A 530 0.54 20.79 -0.78
N GLU A 531 1.21 21.90 -0.50
CA GLU A 531 1.17 23.14 -1.28
C GLU A 531 1.69 22.96 -2.72
N THR A 532 2.55 21.98 -2.95
CA THR A 532 3.00 21.59 -4.31
C THR A 532 2.11 20.50 -4.94
N ASN A 533 0.87 20.38 -4.52
CA ASN A 533 -0.08 19.42 -5.10
C ASN A 533 0.35 17.95 -4.97
N TYR A 534 1.05 17.61 -3.90
CA TYR A 534 1.66 16.30 -3.73
C TYR A 534 2.61 15.92 -4.89
N GLN A 535 3.18 16.90 -5.57
CA GLN A 535 4.23 16.67 -6.57
C GLN A 535 5.54 16.40 -5.83
N PHE A 536 5.81 15.14 -5.62
CA PHE A 536 6.99 14.71 -4.89
C PHE A 536 7.65 13.53 -5.60
N ALA A 537 8.98 13.42 -5.52
CA ALA A 537 9.74 12.40 -6.23
C ALA A 537 9.26 10.99 -5.92
N LYS A 538 9.01 10.22 -6.96
CA LYS A 538 8.75 8.79 -6.84
C LYS A 538 10.06 8.04 -7.17
N PRO A 539 10.61 7.26 -6.22
CA PRO A 539 11.82 6.50 -6.48
C PRO A 539 11.59 5.38 -7.49
N PRO A 540 12.67 4.86 -8.09
CA PRO A 540 12.59 3.71 -8.97
C PRO A 540 11.98 2.47 -8.28
N GLU A 541 11.45 1.54 -9.08
CA GLU A 541 10.88 0.29 -8.59
C GLU A 541 11.90 -0.52 -7.78
N LYS A 542 11.40 -1.26 -6.78
CA LYS A 542 12.25 -2.06 -5.90
C LYS A 542 12.83 -3.28 -6.61
N PRO A 543 14.17 -3.44 -6.66
CA PRO A 543 14.77 -4.65 -7.22
C PRO A 543 14.52 -5.87 -6.32
N ASN A 544 14.40 -7.06 -6.92
CA ASN A 544 14.26 -8.31 -6.18
C ASN A 544 15.63 -8.78 -5.66
N LEU A 545 15.81 -8.81 -4.34
CA LEU A 545 17.07 -9.21 -3.72
C LEU A 545 17.08 -10.70 -3.36
N THR A 546 18.14 -11.38 -3.77
CA THR A 546 18.47 -12.73 -3.30
C THR A 546 19.87 -12.74 -2.67
N VAL A 547 20.01 -13.37 -1.49
CA VAL A 547 21.29 -13.47 -0.80
C VAL A 547 21.74 -14.91 -0.63
N VAL A 548 23.03 -15.17 -0.83
CA VAL A 548 23.64 -16.49 -0.68
C VAL A 548 24.69 -16.43 0.42
N PRO A 549 24.50 -17.15 1.54
CA PRO A 549 25.45 -17.18 2.63
C PRO A 549 26.71 -17.98 2.26
N GLY A 550 27.88 -17.51 2.68
CA GLY A 550 29.15 -18.18 2.48
C GLY A 550 30.01 -18.17 3.75
N ASP A 551 31.23 -18.68 3.66
CA ASP A 551 32.20 -18.64 4.75
C ASP A 551 32.82 -17.24 4.83
N GLU A 552 32.53 -16.54 5.92
CA GLU A 552 32.91 -15.12 6.18
C GLU A 552 32.54 -14.18 4.99
N LYS A 553 31.46 -14.49 4.27
CA LYS A 553 30.96 -13.67 3.16
C LYS A 553 29.46 -13.89 2.91
N VAL A 554 28.86 -12.93 2.23
CA VAL A 554 27.50 -13.01 1.67
C VAL A 554 27.57 -12.55 0.22
N THR A 555 26.93 -13.30 -0.68
CA THR A 555 26.79 -12.88 -2.07
C THR A 555 25.37 -12.41 -2.31
N LEU A 556 25.20 -11.23 -2.89
CA LEU A 556 23.94 -10.62 -3.22
C LEU A 556 23.71 -10.68 -4.72
N PHE A 557 22.47 -10.91 -5.13
CA PHE A 557 22.00 -10.85 -6.52
C PHE A 557 20.70 -10.08 -6.57
N TRP A 558 20.50 -9.26 -7.61
CA TRP A 558 19.24 -8.53 -7.82
C TRP A 558 18.94 -8.39 -9.32
N ASP A 559 17.68 -8.06 -9.62
CA ASP A 559 17.21 -7.88 -10.99
C ASP A 559 17.33 -6.41 -11.47
N ASP A 560 16.97 -6.17 -12.71
CA ASP A 560 17.09 -4.89 -13.39
C ASP A 560 15.76 -4.11 -13.49
N ILE A 561 14.74 -4.46 -12.68
CA ILE A 561 13.40 -3.88 -12.80
C ILE A 561 13.44 -2.36 -12.63
N ALA A 562 14.27 -1.87 -11.71
CA ALA A 562 14.44 -0.46 -11.43
C ALA A 562 14.92 0.37 -12.63
N GLU A 563 15.73 -0.22 -13.52
CA GLU A 563 16.35 0.49 -14.65
C GLU A 563 15.33 0.94 -15.73
N SER A 564 14.14 0.37 -15.69
CA SER A 564 13.03 0.73 -16.57
C SER A 564 11.93 1.53 -15.88
N SER A 565 12.18 2.01 -14.67
CA SER A 565 11.23 2.81 -13.92
C SER A 565 11.01 4.16 -14.61
N TYR A 566 9.76 4.53 -14.71
CA TYR A 566 9.34 5.82 -15.26
C TYR A 566 8.81 6.67 -14.12
N ASP A 567 9.43 7.82 -13.88
CA ASP A 567 8.88 8.79 -12.94
C ASP A 567 7.76 9.59 -13.61
N PRO A 568 6.53 9.48 -13.10
CA PRO A 568 5.41 10.21 -13.68
C PRO A 568 5.48 11.72 -13.47
N ILE A 569 6.26 12.22 -12.52
CA ILE A 569 6.35 13.64 -12.21
C ILE A 569 7.38 14.33 -13.09
N SER A 570 8.59 13.78 -13.18
CA SER A 570 9.61 14.28 -14.10
C SER A 570 9.29 13.99 -15.57
N GLU A 571 8.35 13.04 -15.82
CA GLU A 571 8.04 12.47 -17.14
C GLU A 571 9.25 11.84 -17.85
N GLU A 572 10.23 11.39 -17.06
CA GLU A 572 11.50 10.83 -17.54
C GLU A 572 11.79 9.45 -16.95
N TYR A 573 12.76 8.76 -17.52
CA TYR A 573 13.40 7.58 -16.95
C TYR A 573 14.66 8.07 -16.24
N ASP A 574 14.54 8.37 -14.97
CA ASP A 574 15.56 9.08 -14.18
C ASP A 574 16.36 8.18 -13.22
N PHE A 575 16.18 6.87 -13.35
CA PHE A 575 16.98 5.89 -12.60
C PHE A 575 18.48 6.19 -12.76
N GLU A 576 19.20 6.21 -11.63
CA GLU A 576 20.63 6.51 -11.60
C GLU A 576 21.48 5.33 -11.12
N GLY A 577 20.97 4.53 -10.15
CA GLY A 577 21.79 3.44 -9.66
C GLY A 577 21.22 2.64 -8.51
N TYR A 578 22.08 1.77 -7.97
CA TYR A 578 21.79 0.90 -6.82
C TYR A 578 22.69 1.22 -5.65
N VAL A 579 22.17 1.06 -4.45
CA VAL A 579 22.91 1.21 -3.19
C VAL A 579 22.60 0.05 -2.25
N ILE A 580 23.63 -0.51 -1.61
CA ILE A 580 23.49 -1.64 -0.70
C ILE A 580 23.65 -1.17 0.73
N TYR A 581 22.74 -1.64 1.59
CA TYR A 581 22.79 -1.45 3.04
C TYR A 581 22.97 -2.81 3.74
N ARG A 582 23.69 -2.82 4.85
CA ARG A 582 23.86 -3.99 5.72
C ARG A 582 23.75 -3.58 7.18
N SER A 583 22.93 -4.28 7.92
CA SER A 583 22.71 -4.04 9.35
C SER A 583 22.70 -5.33 10.16
N THR A 584 22.85 -5.24 11.46
CA THR A 584 22.55 -6.30 12.42
C THR A 584 21.22 -6.10 13.11
N ASP A 585 20.59 -4.95 12.88
CA ASP A 585 19.26 -4.55 13.32
C ASP A 585 18.29 -4.53 12.12
N PRO A 586 17.08 -5.13 12.21
CA PRO A 586 16.11 -5.13 11.13
C PRO A 586 15.64 -3.74 10.70
N SER A 587 15.71 -2.74 11.59
CA SER A 587 15.34 -1.35 11.28
C SER A 587 16.51 -0.53 10.70
N PHE A 588 17.68 -1.13 10.48
CA PHE A 588 18.90 -0.49 9.98
C PHE A 588 19.41 0.70 10.83
N LEU A 589 19.00 0.83 12.08
CA LEU A 589 19.35 1.97 12.93
C LEU A 589 20.85 2.10 13.18
N ASP A 590 21.58 0.99 13.18
CA ASP A 590 23.05 0.97 13.29
C ASP A 590 23.75 1.56 12.05
N GLN A 591 23.02 1.78 10.96
CA GLN A 591 23.50 2.38 9.70
C GLN A 591 22.98 3.81 9.47
N GLN A 592 22.06 4.31 10.26
CA GLN A 592 21.57 5.68 10.16
C GLN A 592 22.55 6.65 10.82
N ASN A 593 23.70 6.87 10.16
CA ASN A 593 24.84 7.57 10.75
C ASN A 593 25.08 8.96 10.14
N ILE A 594 24.42 9.29 9.05
CA ILE A 594 24.58 10.60 8.41
C ILE A 594 23.57 11.55 9.05
N THR A 595 24.08 12.57 9.73
CA THR A 595 23.26 13.59 10.41
C THR A 595 23.05 14.80 9.53
N ASP A 596 21.91 15.45 9.70
CA ASP A 596 21.62 16.75 9.11
C ASP A 596 22.35 17.90 9.85
N ILE A 597 22.11 19.13 9.43
CA ILE A 597 22.73 20.34 10.04
C ILE A 597 22.33 20.52 11.51
N ASN A 598 21.20 19.97 11.93
CA ASN A 598 20.70 20.07 13.30
C ASN A 598 21.23 18.94 14.20
N GLY A 599 21.94 17.97 13.61
CA GLY A 599 22.47 16.80 14.29
C GLY A 599 21.48 15.65 14.40
N SER A 600 20.28 15.76 13.81
CA SER A 600 19.33 14.65 13.69
C SER A 600 19.84 13.60 12.73
N ARG A 601 19.65 12.32 13.05
CA ARG A 601 19.96 11.21 12.14
C ARG A 601 19.02 11.29 10.93
N PHE A 602 19.58 11.33 9.74
CA PHE A 602 18.76 11.62 8.55
C PHE A 602 18.96 10.61 7.43
N LEU A 603 20.20 10.34 7.03
CA LEU A 603 20.47 9.38 5.97
C LEU A 603 21.22 8.16 6.49
N PHE A 604 20.98 7.03 5.81
CA PHE A 604 21.69 5.79 6.08
C PHE A 604 23.05 5.80 5.38
N GLU A 605 24.08 5.33 6.07
CA GLU A 605 25.39 5.14 5.46
C GLU A 605 25.40 3.83 4.66
N PRO A 606 25.68 3.87 3.35
CA PRO A 606 25.79 2.66 2.53
C PRO A 606 26.83 1.68 3.05
N LEU A 607 26.68 0.40 2.75
CA LEU A 607 27.67 -0.63 3.06
C LEU A 607 29.04 -0.22 2.54
N LYS A 608 30.06 -0.33 3.40
CA LYS A 608 31.46 -0.09 3.03
C LYS A 608 32.06 -1.33 2.36
N THR A 609 32.59 -1.14 1.18
CA THR A 609 33.38 -2.16 0.46
C THR A 609 34.70 -2.42 1.16
N SER A 610 35.36 -3.53 0.81
CA SER A 610 36.72 -3.85 1.32
C SER A 610 37.76 -2.80 0.97
N THR A 611 37.54 -1.97 -0.04
CA THR A 611 38.43 -0.86 -0.43
C THR A 611 38.09 0.45 0.28
N GLY A 612 37.06 0.47 1.13
CA GLY A 612 36.64 1.61 1.93
C GLY A 612 35.68 2.58 1.24
N GLY A 613 35.31 2.35 0.00
CA GLY A 613 34.22 3.06 -0.70
C GLY A 613 32.84 2.52 -0.32
N TRP A 614 31.78 3.22 -0.68
CA TRP A 614 30.41 2.73 -0.54
C TRP A 614 30.06 1.68 -1.62
N ALA A 615 29.26 0.69 -1.26
CA ALA A 615 28.67 -0.26 -2.21
C ALA A 615 27.49 0.43 -2.91
N LYS A 616 27.84 1.30 -3.85
CA LYS A 616 26.94 2.11 -4.66
C LYS A 616 27.36 1.99 -6.12
N PHE A 617 26.41 1.65 -7.00
CA PHE A 617 26.64 1.30 -8.39
C PHE A 617 25.76 2.17 -9.26
N ASP A 618 26.36 3.16 -9.93
CA ASP A 618 25.68 4.22 -10.63
C ASP A 618 25.99 4.18 -12.14
N LEU A 619 25.10 4.73 -12.93
CA LEU A 619 25.29 4.89 -14.36
C LEU A 619 26.56 5.73 -14.65
N ILE A 620 27.15 5.50 -15.80
CA ILE A 620 28.29 6.32 -16.27
C ILE A 620 27.75 7.48 -17.10
N ASN A 621 27.51 8.63 -16.42
CA ASN A 621 26.90 9.80 -17.03
C ASN A 621 27.41 11.10 -16.35
N GLU A 622 26.70 12.22 -16.51
CA GLU A 622 27.01 13.51 -15.86
C GLU A 622 26.63 13.60 -14.38
N TYR A 623 25.78 12.70 -13.87
CA TYR A 623 25.31 12.72 -12.50
C TYR A 623 26.30 11.99 -11.57
N GLN A 624 27.08 12.74 -10.78
CA GLN A 624 28.08 12.19 -9.88
C GLN A 624 28.33 13.12 -8.68
N GLY A 625 28.76 12.56 -7.58
CA GLY A 625 29.05 13.32 -6.36
C GLY A 625 27.78 13.78 -5.65
N PRO A 626 27.87 14.83 -4.82
CA PRO A 626 26.69 15.40 -4.17
C PRO A 626 25.72 15.98 -5.21
N SER A 627 24.42 15.70 -5.07
CA SER A 627 23.37 16.31 -5.90
C SER A 627 23.40 17.84 -5.75
N ASP A 628 23.14 18.53 -6.85
CA ASP A 628 23.03 19.99 -6.85
C ASP A 628 21.77 20.48 -6.12
N ILE A 629 20.80 19.57 -5.84
CA ILE A 629 19.59 19.85 -5.12
C ILE A 629 19.74 19.38 -3.68
N PRO A 630 19.89 20.30 -2.70
CA PRO A 630 20.01 19.93 -1.30
C PRO A 630 18.63 19.57 -0.72
N TYR A 631 18.60 18.73 0.30
CA TYR A 631 17.41 18.52 1.09
C TYR A 631 17.04 19.78 1.86
N THR A 632 15.84 20.29 1.57
CA THR A 632 15.33 21.54 2.18
C THR A 632 15.33 21.45 3.70
N GLY A 633 15.91 22.45 4.35
CA GLY A 633 15.99 22.53 5.82
C GLY A 633 16.99 21.58 6.47
N ARG A 634 17.57 20.61 5.77
CA ARG A 634 18.49 19.60 6.33
C ARG A 634 19.98 19.96 6.16
N GLY A 635 20.31 20.85 5.22
CA GLY A 635 21.68 21.31 4.99
C GLY A 635 22.64 20.27 4.42
N ILE A 636 22.14 19.20 3.85
CA ILE A 636 22.88 18.13 3.18
C ILE A 636 22.27 17.81 1.82
N SER A 637 23.07 17.19 0.94
CA SER A 637 22.65 16.72 -0.38
C SER A 637 22.86 15.21 -0.51
N TYR A 638 22.02 14.56 -1.30
CA TYR A 638 22.18 13.16 -1.66
C TYR A 638 23.46 12.97 -2.51
N HIS A 639 24.17 11.88 -2.30
CA HIS A 639 25.37 11.55 -3.08
C HIS A 639 25.01 10.59 -4.20
N LEU A 640 25.04 11.05 -5.45
CA LEU A 640 24.57 10.30 -6.61
C LEU A 640 25.47 9.11 -6.98
N GLY A 641 26.76 9.16 -6.70
CA GLY A 641 27.71 8.09 -7.02
C GLY A 641 29.02 8.61 -7.57
N ASN A 642 29.80 7.74 -8.22
CA ASN A 642 31.12 8.06 -8.78
C ASN A 642 31.35 7.45 -10.16
N ASN A 643 30.31 7.26 -10.96
CA ASN A 643 30.37 6.63 -12.29
C ASN A 643 30.98 5.21 -12.25
N THR A 644 30.50 4.38 -11.31
CA THR A 644 31.04 3.04 -11.07
C THR A 644 30.62 2.00 -12.11
N GLY A 645 29.55 2.25 -12.84
CA GLY A 645 28.85 1.30 -13.69
C GLY A 645 27.91 0.38 -12.91
N LEU A 646 26.80 -0.01 -13.55
CA LEU A 646 25.81 -0.90 -12.96
C LEU A 646 26.33 -2.32 -12.85
N VAL A 647 25.95 -2.99 -11.77
CA VAL A 647 26.15 -4.43 -11.55
C VAL A 647 24.89 -5.02 -10.93
N HIS A 648 24.67 -6.34 -11.09
CA HIS A 648 23.51 -7.05 -10.52
C HIS A 648 23.94 -8.14 -9.53
N SER A 649 25.19 -8.10 -9.11
CA SER A 649 25.70 -8.97 -8.06
C SER A 649 26.82 -8.28 -7.28
N PHE A 650 26.92 -8.63 -5.99
CA PHE A 650 27.98 -8.09 -5.12
C PHE A 650 28.37 -9.13 -4.07
N VAL A 651 29.67 -9.26 -3.78
CA VAL A 651 30.17 -10.12 -2.72
C VAL A 651 30.62 -9.25 -1.55
N ASP A 652 29.85 -9.31 -0.46
CA ASP A 652 30.26 -8.72 0.80
C ASP A 652 31.12 -9.70 1.59
N SER A 653 32.36 -9.34 1.82
CA SER A 653 33.31 -10.06 2.67
C SER A 653 34.00 -9.11 3.68
N ASN A 654 33.51 -7.88 3.78
CA ASN A 654 34.11 -6.89 4.65
C ASN A 654 33.54 -7.01 6.08
N ASN A 655 34.33 -7.57 7.00
CA ASN A 655 33.91 -7.79 8.40
C ASN A 655 32.63 -8.63 8.54
N VAL A 656 32.41 -9.60 7.67
CA VAL A 656 31.33 -10.56 7.80
C VAL A 656 31.79 -11.67 8.77
N VAL A 657 30.97 -11.96 9.78
CA VAL A 657 31.28 -12.93 10.83
C VAL A 657 30.32 -14.11 10.75
N ASN A 658 30.85 -15.32 10.69
CA ASN A 658 30.05 -16.53 10.70
C ASN A 658 29.21 -16.67 11.98
N GLY A 659 27.94 -17.04 11.83
CA GLY A 659 27.00 -17.18 12.94
C GLY A 659 26.27 -15.88 13.33
N GLN A 660 26.72 -14.73 12.86
CA GLN A 660 26.03 -13.46 13.04
C GLN A 660 24.89 -13.34 12.02
N ARG A 661 23.71 -12.92 12.47
CA ARG A 661 22.62 -12.55 11.57
C ARG A 661 22.86 -11.16 11.02
N TYR A 662 22.71 -11.03 9.72
CA TYR A 662 22.74 -9.76 9.01
C TYR A 662 21.43 -9.55 8.26
N PHE A 663 21.05 -8.30 8.13
CA PHE A 663 20.00 -7.82 7.26
C PHE A 663 20.63 -7.04 6.12
N TYR A 664 20.21 -7.32 4.91
CA TYR A 664 20.64 -6.60 3.72
C TYR A 664 19.44 -5.96 3.06
N ALA A 665 19.64 -4.79 2.51
CA ALA A 665 18.70 -4.14 1.61
C ALA A 665 19.44 -3.63 0.38
N ILE A 666 18.79 -3.69 -0.76
CA ILE A 666 19.20 -2.99 -1.97
C ILE A 666 18.14 -1.95 -2.32
N SER A 667 18.54 -0.69 -2.44
CA SER A 667 17.67 0.38 -2.91
C SER A 667 18.11 0.82 -4.29
N ALA A 668 17.15 1.04 -5.17
CA ALA A 668 17.34 1.77 -6.41
C ALA A 668 17.12 3.26 -6.15
N TYR A 669 17.83 4.15 -6.84
CA TYR A 669 17.68 5.58 -6.69
C TYR A 669 17.75 6.30 -8.03
N ASP A 670 17.15 7.48 -8.06
CA ASP A 670 17.12 8.40 -9.20
C ASP A 670 18.08 9.58 -9.02
N HIS A 671 18.23 10.40 -10.05
CA HIS A 671 19.03 11.60 -9.98
C HIS A 671 18.24 12.87 -9.63
N GLY A 672 16.92 12.78 -9.53
CA GLY A 672 16.01 13.91 -9.33
C GLY A 672 15.94 14.83 -10.57
N THR A 673 15.16 15.90 -10.47
CA THR A 673 15.00 16.87 -11.56
C THR A 673 15.26 18.30 -11.11
N LYS A 674 16.23 18.96 -11.74
CA LYS A 674 16.57 20.35 -11.46
C LYS A 674 15.49 21.34 -11.90
N VAL A 675 14.75 20.99 -12.94
CA VAL A 675 13.70 21.87 -13.51
C VAL A 675 12.59 22.10 -12.50
N MET A 676 12.24 21.05 -11.77
CA MET A 676 11.18 21.08 -10.76
C MET A 676 11.72 21.22 -9.33
N ASN A 677 13.05 21.35 -9.17
CA ASN A 677 13.73 21.38 -7.88
C ASN A 677 13.42 20.16 -6.98
N ILE A 678 13.22 19.00 -7.60
CA ILE A 678 12.94 17.73 -6.91
C ILE A 678 14.26 16.98 -6.74
N GLY A 679 14.65 16.72 -5.49
CA GLY A 679 15.88 16.01 -5.15
C GLY A 679 15.81 14.51 -5.41
N PRO A 680 16.98 13.83 -5.45
CA PRO A 680 17.04 12.37 -5.60
C PRO A 680 16.27 11.62 -4.53
N SER A 681 15.68 10.49 -4.92
CA SER A 681 14.94 9.60 -4.03
C SER A 681 15.43 8.16 -4.13
N GLU A 682 15.26 7.39 -3.05
CA GLU A 682 15.59 5.96 -2.97
C GLU A 682 14.34 5.12 -2.75
N SER A 683 14.28 3.94 -3.36
CA SER A 683 13.25 2.95 -3.01
C SER A 683 13.40 2.50 -1.55
N SER A 684 12.27 2.36 -0.85
CA SER A 684 12.25 2.04 0.58
C SER A 684 12.85 0.66 0.88
N LYS A 685 13.43 0.53 2.09
CA LYS A 685 14.02 -0.69 2.63
C LYS A 685 13.29 -1.06 3.93
N THR A 686 12.23 -1.83 3.81
CA THR A 686 11.37 -2.15 4.95
C THR A 686 11.55 -3.58 5.40
N ILE A 687 11.91 -3.77 6.67
CA ILE A 687 11.87 -5.05 7.36
C ILE A 687 10.97 -4.88 8.57
N THR A 688 9.86 -5.59 8.60
CA THR A 688 8.92 -5.53 9.70
C THR A 688 9.17 -6.69 10.66
N LEU A 689 9.43 -6.37 11.92
CA LEU A 689 9.51 -7.35 13.00
C LEU A 689 8.17 -7.43 13.70
N ASN A 690 7.58 -8.62 13.72
CA ASN A 690 6.43 -8.89 14.58
C ASN A 690 6.89 -8.98 16.04
N PRO A 691 6.50 -8.03 16.91
CA PRO A 691 6.99 -8.01 18.27
C PRO A 691 6.45 -9.15 19.15
N GLU A 692 5.33 -9.78 18.77
CA GLU A 692 4.75 -10.90 19.54
C GLU A 692 5.37 -12.25 19.16
N THR A 693 5.59 -12.48 17.87
CA THR A 693 6.08 -13.78 17.37
C THR A 693 7.57 -13.77 17.07
N ASN A 694 8.21 -12.59 17.04
CA ASN A 694 9.56 -12.36 16.52
C ASN A 694 9.73 -12.82 15.07
N GLU A 695 8.63 -12.95 14.33
CA GLU A 695 8.69 -13.20 12.90
C GLU A 695 9.15 -11.94 12.17
N ILE A 696 10.00 -12.14 11.19
CA ILE A 696 10.56 -11.08 10.36
C ILE A 696 9.89 -11.15 9.00
N PHE A 697 9.24 -10.07 8.61
CA PHE A 697 8.67 -9.90 7.28
C PHE A 697 9.62 -9.06 6.44
N LEU A 698 10.14 -9.66 5.39
CA LEU A 698 11.08 -9.06 4.46
C LEU A 698 10.32 -8.49 3.26
N ASP A 699 10.72 -7.29 2.83
CA ASP A 699 10.28 -6.75 1.55
C ASP A 699 11.08 -7.40 0.40
N ILE A 700 10.62 -7.20 -0.83
CA ILE A 700 11.19 -7.81 -2.04
C ILE A 700 12.68 -7.47 -2.23
N ASN A 701 13.09 -6.27 -1.79
CA ASN A 701 14.45 -5.76 -1.89
C ASN A 701 15.28 -5.93 -0.60
N THR A 702 14.77 -6.71 0.37
CA THR A 702 15.43 -6.97 1.65
C THR A 702 15.66 -8.46 1.90
N ALA A 703 16.67 -8.79 2.68
CA ALA A 703 16.97 -10.18 3.00
C ALA A 703 17.61 -10.32 4.40
N SER A 704 17.37 -11.46 5.04
CA SER A 704 18.04 -11.85 6.31
C SER A 704 18.89 -13.09 6.09
N VAL A 705 20.15 -13.06 6.53
CA VAL A 705 21.11 -14.12 6.28
C VAL A 705 22.05 -14.35 7.47
N ILE A 706 22.45 -15.61 7.67
CA ILE A 706 23.48 -15.97 8.66
C ILE A 706 24.62 -16.68 7.90
N PRO A 707 25.76 -16.01 7.69
CA PRO A 707 26.93 -16.61 7.08
C PRO A 707 27.45 -17.77 7.93
N SER A 708 27.95 -18.80 7.29
CA SER A 708 28.51 -19.95 8.00
C SER A 708 29.56 -20.67 7.16
N ALA A 709 30.61 -21.18 7.81
CA ALA A 709 31.53 -22.09 7.19
C ALA A 709 30.83 -23.41 6.88
N PRO A 710 31.22 -24.13 5.81
CA PRO A 710 30.75 -25.46 5.56
C PRO A 710 31.08 -26.41 6.73
N ALA A 711 30.20 -27.39 6.97
CA ALA A 711 30.46 -28.41 8.00
C ALA A 711 31.76 -29.18 7.70
N ALA A 712 32.48 -29.59 8.76
CA ALA A 712 33.69 -30.40 8.59
C ALA A 712 33.39 -31.68 7.84
N GLY A 713 34.08 -31.92 6.74
CA GLY A 713 33.84 -33.05 5.84
C GLY A 713 32.77 -32.80 4.77
N TYR A 714 32.28 -31.59 4.67
CA TYR A 714 31.39 -31.18 3.58
C TYR A 714 32.08 -31.34 2.22
N THR A 715 31.45 -32.06 1.31
CA THR A 715 31.85 -32.12 -0.09
C THR A 715 30.83 -31.30 -0.89
N SER A 716 31.31 -30.28 -1.59
CA SER A 716 30.42 -29.47 -2.43
C SER A 716 29.72 -30.35 -3.46
N GLY A 717 28.42 -30.16 -3.63
CA GLY A 717 27.70 -30.76 -4.74
C GLY A 717 28.35 -30.36 -6.07
N SER A 718 28.36 -31.24 -7.02
CA SER A 718 28.80 -30.95 -8.38
C SER A 718 27.81 -31.54 -9.36
N TRP A 719 27.64 -30.83 -10.48
CA TRP A 719 26.84 -31.39 -11.57
C TRP A 719 27.61 -32.47 -12.30
N ASP A 720 26.95 -33.60 -12.57
CA ASP A 720 27.43 -34.52 -13.58
C ASP A 720 27.19 -33.88 -14.96
N MET A 721 28.25 -33.33 -15.50
CA MET A 721 28.24 -32.71 -16.82
C MET A 721 28.53 -33.73 -17.87
N ILE A 722 27.59 -33.95 -18.79
CA ILE A 722 27.85 -34.70 -20.02
C ILE A 722 28.28 -33.69 -21.10
N ASP A 723 29.49 -33.86 -21.61
CA ASP A 723 30.07 -32.96 -22.65
C ASP A 723 30.11 -31.46 -22.26
N SER A 724 30.29 -31.16 -20.96
CA SER A 724 30.30 -29.80 -20.38
C SER A 724 28.95 -29.07 -20.45
N VAL A 725 27.85 -29.73 -20.60
CA VAL A 725 26.49 -29.20 -20.60
C VAL A 725 25.69 -29.80 -19.44
N ALA A 726 25.01 -28.95 -18.65
CA ALA A 726 24.09 -29.45 -17.62
C ALA A 726 22.99 -30.28 -18.28
N PHE A 727 22.66 -31.42 -17.67
CA PHE A 727 21.66 -32.34 -18.21
C PHE A 727 20.26 -31.74 -17.97
N ILE A 728 19.64 -31.23 -19.02
CA ILE A 728 18.24 -30.78 -19.03
C ILE A 728 17.53 -31.57 -20.12
N ASP A 729 16.52 -32.35 -19.70
CA ASP A 729 15.69 -33.14 -20.62
C ASP A 729 14.70 -32.23 -21.35
N HIS A 730 14.69 -32.21 -22.67
CA HIS A 730 13.65 -31.59 -23.46
C HIS A 730 12.42 -32.53 -23.53
N ILE A 731 11.38 -32.22 -22.77
CA ILE A 731 10.23 -33.11 -22.58
C ILE A 731 9.21 -32.88 -23.72
N GLU A 732 8.91 -31.62 -24.06
CA GLU A 732 7.86 -31.27 -25.02
C GLU A 732 8.17 -29.94 -25.72
N GLY A 733 7.57 -29.76 -26.91
CA GLY A 733 7.67 -28.52 -27.66
C GLY A 733 8.75 -28.51 -28.75
N SER A 734 8.96 -27.35 -29.37
CA SER A 734 9.92 -27.16 -30.47
C SER A 734 11.03 -26.15 -30.16
N GLY A 735 11.21 -25.78 -28.89
CA GLY A 735 12.23 -24.86 -28.45
C GLY A 735 13.63 -25.35 -28.73
N THR A 736 14.54 -24.48 -29.17
CA THR A 736 15.93 -24.82 -29.54
C THR A 736 16.95 -24.02 -28.75
N GLY A 737 16.52 -23.32 -27.69
CA GLY A 737 17.35 -22.49 -26.83
C GLY A 737 18.40 -23.34 -26.06
N ARG A 738 19.37 -22.67 -25.52
CA ARG A 738 20.42 -23.27 -24.68
C ARG A 738 20.18 -22.86 -23.23
N PHE A 739 20.48 -23.79 -22.32
CA PHE A 739 20.46 -23.56 -20.88
C PHE A 739 21.82 -23.86 -20.29
N ASP A 740 22.22 -22.96 -19.39
CA ASP A 740 23.35 -23.17 -18.50
C ASP A 740 22.85 -23.00 -17.06
N LEU A 741 23.33 -23.84 -16.14
CA LEU A 741 23.00 -23.81 -14.72
C LEU A 741 24.25 -23.54 -13.91
N GLU A 742 24.17 -22.57 -13.01
CA GLU A 742 25.20 -22.29 -12.03
C GLU A 742 24.71 -22.66 -10.63
N LEU A 743 25.49 -23.45 -9.89
CA LEU A 743 25.20 -23.77 -8.51
C LEU A 743 25.90 -22.77 -7.60
N LEU A 744 25.11 -21.87 -7.03
CA LEU A 744 25.58 -20.79 -6.16
C LEU A 744 25.57 -21.19 -4.68
N ASP A 745 24.50 -21.85 -4.22
CA ASP A 745 24.41 -22.37 -2.86
C ASP A 745 24.03 -23.86 -2.84
N PRO A 746 25.03 -24.75 -2.73
CA PRO A 746 24.76 -26.18 -2.65
C PRO A 746 23.95 -26.62 -1.43
N ARG A 747 23.84 -25.74 -0.41
CA ARG A 747 23.11 -26.08 0.84
C ARG A 747 21.61 -25.81 0.71
N ALA A 748 21.23 -25.00 -0.24
CA ALA A 748 19.83 -24.72 -0.53
C ALA A 748 19.18 -25.83 -1.39
N LEU A 749 20.00 -26.61 -2.10
CA LEU A 749 19.51 -27.77 -2.88
C LEU A 749 19.14 -28.94 -1.97
N GLU A 750 17.93 -29.40 -2.14
CA GLU A 750 17.52 -30.67 -1.53
C GLU A 750 17.73 -31.86 -2.52
N ASP A 751 18.29 -32.94 -2.03
CA ASP A 751 18.33 -34.19 -2.80
C ASP A 751 16.89 -34.56 -3.19
N THR A 752 16.62 -34.80 -4.46
CA THR A 752 15.31 -35.17 -4.98
C THR A 752 14.40 -34.05 -5.51
N ASN A 753 14.82 -32.79 -5.47
CA ASN A 753 14.04 -31.73 -6.15
C ASN A 753 14.11 -31.93 -7.67
N THR A 754 12.97 -31.81 -8.32
CA THR A 754 12.84 -31.84 -9.77
C THR A 754 12.19 -30.56 -10.22
N PHE A 755 12.88 -29.84 -11.07
CA PHE A 755 12.35 -28.57 -11.59
C PHE A 755 11.86 -28.76 -13.03
N GLN A 756 10.72 -28.17 -13.34
CA GLN A 756 10.19 -28.10 -14.70
C GLN A 756 10.26 -26.66 -15.19
N ILE A 757 10.89 -26.48 -16.35
CA ILE A 757 10.97 -25.16 -16.99
C ILE A 757 9.96 -25.11 -18.12
N THR A 758 9.04 -24.17 -18.08
CA THR A 758 7.99 -23.99 -19.09
C THR A 758 8.15 -22.63 -19.77
N PHE A 759 8.06 -22.61 -21.09
CA PHE A 759 8.18 -21.38 -21.89
C PHE A 759 6.82 -20.87 -22.32
N LYS A 760 6.68 -19.54 -22.26
CA LYS A 760 5.60 -18.80 -22.91
C LYS A 760 6.16 -18.04 -24.12
N THR A 761 5.33 -17.78 -25.10
CA THR A 761 5.67 -16.96 -26.28
C THR A 761 4.86 -15.67 -26.29
N ASN A 762 5.49 -14.59 -26.77
CA ASN A 762 4.91 -13.24 -26.91
C ASN A 762 4.67 -12.49 -25.57
N PRO A 763 5.71 -12.00 -24.91
CA PRO A 763 7.13 -12.22 -25.16
C PRO A 763 7.61 -13.59 -24.73
N THR A 764 8.76 -14.02 -25.22
CA THR A 764 9.35 -15.30 -24.78
C THR A 764 9.91 -15.13 -23.37
N ARG A 765 9.33 -15.87 -22.44
CA ARG A 765 9.69 -15.94 -21.02
C ARG A 765 9.62 -17.38 -20.55
N TYR A 766 10.16 -17.68 -19.39
CA TYR A 766 10.05 -19.00 -18.79
C TYR A 766 9.61 -18.92 -17.33
N SER A 767 8.96 -19.97 -16.89
CA SER A 767 8.64 -20.21 -15.48
C SER A 767 9.32 -21.49 -15.02
N VAL A 768 9.69 -21.54 -13.75
CA VAL A 768 10.28 -22.73 -13.13
C VAL A 768 9.33 -23.21 -12.05
N GLU A 769 8.88 -24.46 -12.15
CA GLU A 769 8.08 -25.14 -11.14
C GLU A 769 8.94 -26.17 -10.38
N ASP A 770 8.88 -26.14 -9.06
CA ASP A 770 9.38 -27.23 -8.23
C ASP A 770 8.30 -28.33 -8.17
N LEU A 771 8.57 -29.46 -8.80
CA LEU A 771 7.63 -30.58 -8.88
C LEU A 771 7.55 -31.40 -7.59
N LYS A 772 8.35 -31.08 -6.57
CA LYS A 772 8.30 -31.76 -5.29
C LYS A 772 7.06 -31.32 -4.51
N PRO A 773 6.09 -32.20 -4.26
CA PRO A 773 4.90 -31.84 -3.52
C PRO A 773 5.23 -31.44 -2.07
N ILE A 774 4.69 -30.31 -1.65
CA ILE A 774 4.70 -29.88 -0.26
C ILE A 774 3.40 -30.35 0.37
N THR A 775 3.50 -31.04 1.49
CA THR A 775 2.33 -31.44 2.28
C THR A 775 2.40 -30.80 3.65
N GLU A 776 1.31 -30.17 4.06
CA GLU A 776 1.21 -29.53 5.36
C GLU A 776 -0.17 -29.71 5.97
N LYS A 777 -0.21 -29.74 7.31
CA LYS A 777 -1.46 -29.84 8.07
C LYS A 777 -1.76 -28.52 8.73
N ARG A 778 -3.00 -28.07 8.59
CA ARG A 778 -3.46 -26.79 9.13
C ARG A 778 -4.79 -26.95 9.86
N LYS A 779 -4.91 -26.30 10.99
CA LYS A 779 -6.20 -26.18 11.68
C LYS A 779 -6.99 -25.05 11.07
N VAL A 780 -8.23 -25.34 10.75
CA VAL A 780 -9.14 -24.38 10.13
C VAL A 780 -9.83 -23.54 11.19
N LYS A 781 -9.93 -22.28 10.93
CA LYS A 781 -10.90 -21.37 11.52
C LYS A 781 -11.59 -20.65 10.34
N LYS A 782 -12.93 -20.78 10.28
CA LYS A 782 -13.71 -20.16 9.20
C LYS A 782 -13.47 -18.66 9.14
N ASP A 783 -13.44 -18.14 7.93
CA ASP A 783 -13.17 -16.73 7.61
C ASP A 783 -11.80 -16.21 8.04
N VAL A 784 -10.87 -17.11 8.38
CA VAL A 784 -9.48 -16.79 8.70
C VAL A 784 -8.58 -17.39 7.63
N TYR A 785 -7.73 -16.55 7.05
CA TYR A 785 -6.77 -16.99 6.04
C TYR A 785 -5.67 -17.85 6.66
N ILE A 786 -5.42 -18.95 6.02
CA ILE A 786 -4.31 -19.87 6.34
C ILE A 786 -3.21 -19.59 5.32
N THR A 787 -2.08 -19.09 5.78
CA THR A 787 -0.91 -18.89 4.92
C THR A 787 -0.12 -20.18 4.81
N LEU A 788 0.16 -20.58 3.59
CA LEU A 788 0.93 -21.78 3.25
C LEU A 788 2.44 -21.49 3.37
N LYS A 789 3.24 -22.54 3.37
CA LYS A 789 4.71 -22.45 3.45
C LYS A 789 5.33 -21.76 2.24
N LYS A 790 4.71 -21.89 1.07
CA LYS A 790 5.17 -21.27 -0.18
C LYS A 790 4.04 -20.50 -0.84
N SER A 791 4.39 -19.43 -1.50
CA SER A 791 3.52 -18.68 -2.42
C SER A 791 3.66 -19.18 -3.85
N ARG A 792 2.89 -18.63 -4.77
CA ARG A 792 2.85 -19.03 -6.19
C ARG A 792 2.57 -20.52 -6.36
N VAL A 793 1.51 -20.97 -5.71
CA VAL A 793 1.07 -22.35 -5.71
C VAL A 793 0.54 -22.73 -7.09
N ASN A 794 0.90 -23.91 -7.58
CA ASN A 794 0.28 -24.45 -8.79
C ASN A 794 -1.14 -24.94 -8.49
N SER A 795 -2.15 -24.19 -8.91
CA SER A 795 -3.56 -24.52 -8.68
C SER A 795 -3.95 -25.90 -9.24
N SER A 796 -3.27 -26.36 -10.28
CA SER A 796 -3.55 -27.68 -10.89
C SER A 796 -3.08 -28.85 -10.03
N SER A 797 -2.13 -28.64 -9.13
CA SER A 797 -1.61 -29.64 -8.20
C SER A 797 -2.16 -29.51 -6.78
N PHE A 798 -3.02 -28.48 -6.55
CA PHE A 798 -3.49 -28.13 -5.23
C PHE A 798 -4.62 -29.05 -4.77
N GLU A 799 -4.41 -29.70 -3.64
CA GLU A 799 -5.40 -30.60 -3.05
C GLU A 799 -5.56 -30.32 -1.56
N VAL A 800 -6.81 -30.27 -1.12
CA VAL A 800 -7.18 -30.15 0.29
C VAL A 800 -7.94 -31.42 0.69
N ASN A 801 -7.49 -32.09 1.74
CA ASN A 801 -8.09 -33.29 2.27
C ASN A 801 -8.57 -33.08 3.71
N LEU A 802 -9.81 -33.45 4.00
CA LEU A 802 -10.36 -33.57 5.35
C LEU A 802 -10.66 -35.07 5.60
N GLU A 803 -10.02 -35.67 6.60
CA GLU A 803 -10.23 -37.08 6.96
C GLU A 803 -10.09 -38.08 5.75
N ASN A 804 -9.20 -37.75 4.79
CA ASN A 804 -8.99 -38.46 3.50
C ASN A 804 -10.12 -38.26 2.46
N GLU A 805 -11.03 -37.32 2.65
CA GLU A 805 -11.95 -36.91 1.61
C GLU A 805 -11.42 -35.63 0.94
N LEU A 806 -11.38 -35.64 -0.39
CA LEU A 806 -10.92 -34.50 -1.19
C LEU A 806 -11.98 -33.40 -1.17
N MET A 807 -11.56 -32.22 -0.81
CA MET A 807 -12.39 -31.02 -0.76
C MET A 807 -12.37 -30.29 -2.11
N GLU A 808 -13.43 -29.57 -2.43
CA GLU A 808 -13.66 -28.92 -3.71
C GLU A 808 -13.49 -27.40 -3.61
N GLU A 809 -12.62 -26.84 -4.45
CA GLU A 809 -12.44 -25.40 -4.52
C GLU A 809 -13.73 -24.70 -4.97
N GLY A 810 -14.02 -23.51 -4.40
CA GLY A 810 -15.25 -22.75 -4.64
C GLY A 810 -16.48 -23.29 -3.89
N LYS A 811 -16.40 -24.48 -3.31
CA LYS A 811 -17.47 -25.08 -2.50
C LYS A 811 -17.04 -25.25 -1.04
N ASP A 812 -15.89 -25.82 -0.80
CA ASP A 812 -15.38 -26.10 0.53
C ASP A 812 -14.34 -25.08 1.00
N TYR A 813 -13.57 -24.52 0.08
CA TYR A 813 -12.55 -23.52 0.34
C TYR A 813 -12.33 -22.61 -0.88
N ARG A 814 -11.59 -21.52 -0.69
CA ARG A 814 -11.05 -20.67 -1.77
C ARG A 814 -9.53 -20.63 -1.67
N LEU A 815 -8.88 -20.84 -2.81
CA LEU A 815 -7.42 -20.75 -2.95
C LEU A 815 -7.03 -19.40 -3.53
N PHE A 816 -6.05 -18.75 -2.91
CA PHE A 816 -5.31 -17.61 -3.42
C PHE A 816 -3.90 -18.09 -3.77
N ALA A 817 -3.81 -18.73 -4.93
CA ALA A 817 -2.63 -19.52 -5.35
C ALA A 817 -1.34 -18.72 -5.28
N GLU A 818 -1.42 -17.50 -5.60
CA GLU A 818 -0.29 -16.64 -5.71
C GLU A 818 0.26 -16.13 -4.39
N SER A 819 -0.60 -15.67 -3.49
CA SER A 819 -0.18 -15.33 -2.13
C SER A 819 0.12 -16.57 -1.29
N GLY A 820 -0.20 -17.77 -1.80
CA GLY A 820 -0.10 -19.00 -1.03
C GLY A 820 -1.04 -18.98 0.18
N GLN A 821 -2.29 -18.58 -0.04
CA GLN A 821 -3.29 -18.53 1.03
C GLN A 821 -4.53 -19.32 0.68
N ILE A 822 -5.16 -19.87 1.70
CA ILE A 822 -6.43 -20.58 1.59
C ILE A 822 -7.38 -20.07 2.68
N VAL A 823 -8.67 -19.99 2.37
CA VAL A 823 -9.71 -19.64 3.33
C VAL A 823 -10.90 -20.58 3.19
N VAL A 824 -11.44 -21.01 4.32
CA VAL A 824 -12.73 -21.69 4.40
C VAL A 824 -13.75 -20.64 4.82
N SER A 825 -14.44 -20.07 3.84
CA SER A 825 -15.41 -18.99 4.08
C SER A 825 -16.75 -19.52 4.61
N SER A 826 -17.39 -18.77 5.48
CA SER A 826 -18.71 -19.13 6.04
C SER A 826 -19.86 -19.06 5.04
N ASP A 827 -19.66 -18.37 3.91
CA ASP A 827 -20.61 -18.29 2.79
C ASP A 827 -20.57 -19.53 1.88
N LEU A 828 -19.54 -20.38 2.04
CA LEU A 828 -19.43 -21.64 1.31
C LEU A 828 -20.26 -22.74 1.98
N THR A 829 -20.70 -23.70 1.17
CA THR A 829 -21.40 -24.93 1.68
C THR A 829 -20.40 -25.98 2.18
N SER A 830 -19.31 -25.52 2.74
CA SER A 830 -18.15 -26.35 3.11
C SER A 830 -18.48 -27.40 4.17
N LEU A 831 -17.94 -28.59 3.96
CA LEU A 831 -17.92 -29.65 4.96
C LEU A 831 -16.90 -29.42 6.08
N ILE A 832 -15.94 -28.52 5.85
CA ILE A 832 -14.90 -28.17 6.81
C ILE A 832 -15.49 -27.26 7.90
N SER A 833 -15.20 -27.58 9.14
CA SER A 833 -15.69 -26.86 10.32
C SER A 833 -14.55 -26.23 11.13
N ASP A 834 -14.90 -25.29 12.00
CA ASP A 834 -13.93 -24.70 12.93
C ASP A 834 -13.27 -25.74 13.81
N GLY A 835 -11.94 -25.75 13.81
CA GLY A 835 -11.12 -26.69 14.58
C GLY A 835 -10.71 -27.95 13.82
N ASP A 836 -11.27 -28.19 12.64
CA ASP A 836 -10.86 -29.32 11.81
C ASP A 836 -9.41 -29.14 11.36
N GLU A 837 -8.68 -30.25 11.25
CA GLU A 837 -7.34 -30.30 10.71
C GLU A 837 -7.41 -30.78 9.26
N ILE A 838 -7.09 -29.89 8.32
CA ILE A 838 -7.00 -30.23 6.90
C ILE A 838 -5.55 -30.55 6.52
N GLU A 839 -5.39 -31.46 5.57
CA GLU A 839 -4.10 -31.75 4.94
C GLU A 839 -4.08 -31.15 3.54
N ILE A 840 -3.08 -30.31 3.27
CA ILE A 840 -2.94 -29.56 2.02
C ILE A 840 -1.69 -30.05 1.31
N SER A 841 -1.81 -30.39 0.03
CA SER A 841 -0.69 -30.81 -0.82
C SER A 841 -0.65 -29.98 -2.10
N TYR A 842 0.54 -29.52 -2.50
CA TYR A 842 0.72 -28.67 -3.68
C TYR A 842 2.17 -28.62 -4.16
N THR A 843 2.37 -28.25 -5.42
CA THR A 843 3.63 -27.76 -5.99
C THR A 843 3.60 -26.24 -6.13
N HIS A 844 4.75 -25.61 -6.37
CA HIS A 844 4.84 -24.16 -6.45
C HIS A 844 5.84 -23.70 -7.51
N PHE A 845 5.74 -22.43 -7.91
CA PHE A 845 6.65 -21.81 -8.86
C PHE A 845 7.67 -20.90 -8.13
N PRO A 846 8.92 -21.37 -7.91
CA PRO A 846 10.00 -20.51 -7.44
C PRO A 846 10.23 -19.30 -8.35
N LEU A 847 10.04 -19.48 -9.66
CA LEU A 847 10.07 -18.42 -10.64
C LEU A 847 8.82 -18.49 -11.52
N TRP A 848 8.06 -17.41 -11.53
CA TRP A 848 6.94 -17.19 -12.44
C TRP A 848 7.24 -16.06 -13.38
N ASP A 849 7.19 -16.30 -14.69
CA ASP A 849 7.47 -15.36 -15.75
C ASP A 849 8.83 -14.64 -15.59
N SER A 850 9.89 -15.27 -16.06
CA SER A 850 11.24 -14.69 -16.09
C SER A 850 11.23 -13.34 -16.80
N LYS A 851 12.27 -12.57 -16.59
CA LYS A 851 12.65 -11.47 -17.45
C LYS A 851 12.93 -11.99 -18.87
N ARG A 852 13.46 -11.15 -19.75
CA ARG A 852 13.81 -11.57 -21.10
C ARG A 852 14.86 -12.69 -21.08
N LEU A 853 14.81 -13.57 -22.09
CA LEU A 853 15.91 -14.47 -22.35
C LEU A 853 17.17 -13.70 -22.72
N ASN A 854 18.32 -14.23 -22.38
CA ASN A 854 19.66 -13.63 -22.58
C ASN A 854 19.98 -12.41 -21.68
N PHE A 855 19.13 -12.11 -20.70
CA PHE A 855 19.44 -11.19 -19.60
C PHE A 855 19.78 -12.00 -18.36
N GLU A 856 20.97 -12.56 -18.35
CA GLU A 856 21.37 -13.63 -17.46
C GLU A 856 21.54 -13.16 -16.02
N GLU A 857 21.98 -11.92 -15.83
CA GLU A 857 22.32 -11.40 -14.51
C GLU A 857 21.08 -10.99 -13.70
N SER A 858 19.98 -10.64 -14.35
CA SER A 858 18.78 -10.14 -13.70
C SER A 858 17.76 -11.23 -13.30
N ASN A 859 17.93 -12.48 -13.73
CA ASN A 859 17.04 -13.55 -13.31
C ASN A 859 17.36 -14.01 -11.86
N PRO A 860 16.32 -14.31 -11.05
CA PRO A 860 16.50 -14.66 -9.65
C PRO A 860 17.24 -15.99 -9.45
N VAL A 861 17.86 -16.12 -8.29
CA VAL A 861 18.41 -17.40 -7.81
C VAL A 861 17.27 -18.27 -7.25
N ILE A 862 17.19 -19.52 -7.68
CA ILE A 862 16.13 -20.47 -7.31
C ILE A 862 16.78 -21.60 -6.52
N ASP A 863 16.47 -21.71 -5.22
CA ASP A 863 16.99 -22.77 -4.33
C ASP A 863 18.51 -23.01 -4.50
N GLY A 864 19.28 -21.93 -4.58
CA GLY A 864 20.72 -21.97 -4.77
C GLY A 864 21.22 -22.15 -6.20
N LEU A 865 20.31 -22.26 -7.17
CA LEU A 865 20.60 -22.37 -8.60
C LEU A 865 20.36 -21.07 -9.32
N LYS A 866 21.24 -20.71 -10.24
CA LYS A 866 20.98 -19.67 -11.24
C LYS A 866 20.87 -20.30 -12.63
N LEU A 867 19.74 -20.04 -13.27
CA LEU A 867 19.43 -20.53 -14.61
C LEU A 867 19.68 -19.42 -15.63
N TYR A 868 20.50 -19.74 -16.62
CA TYR A 868 20.77 -18.90 -17.77
C TYR A 868 20.09 -19.51 -18.98
N ALA A 869 19.09 -18.83 -19.52
CA ALA A 869 18.40 -19.25 -20.73
C ALA A 869 18.83 -18.36 -21.90
N GLN A 870 19.38 -18.93 -22.90
CA GLN A 870 19.81 -18.25 -24.13
C GLN A 870 18.93 -18.67 -25.29
N ASP A 871 18.31 -17.68 -25.92
CA ASP A 871 17.62 -17.93 -27.18
C ASP A 871 18.62 -18.15 -28.31
N ASN A 872 18.33 -19.07 -29.20
CA ASN A 872 19.10 -19.16 -30.42
C ASN A 872 18.82 -17.96 -31.29
N VAL A 873 19.85 -17.26 -31.69
CA VAL A 873 19.73 -16.20 -32.69
C VAL A 873 19.19 -16.81 -33.98
N LEU A 874 17.96 -16.47 -34.31
CA LEU A 874 17.38 -16.94 -35.56
C LEU A 874 18.12 -16.29 -36.72
N GLU A 875 18.83 -17.11 -37.49
CA GLU A 875 19.51 -16.70 -38.69
C GLU A 875 18.84 -17.27 -39.93
N LEU A 876 19.00 -16.56 -41.05
CA LEU A 876 18.53 -17.04 -42.32
C LEU A 876 19.27 -18.35 -42.69
N ASN A 877 18.56 -19.45 -42.78
CA ASN A 877 19.14 -20.73 -43.21
C ASN A 877 19.52 -20.62 -44.70
N ARG A 878 20.79 -20.37 -44.95
CA ARG A 878 21.30 -20.15 -46.30
C ARG A 878 21.32 -21.38 -47.20
N GLU A 879 21.32 -22.57 -46.59
CA GLU A 879 21.26 -23.83 -47.34
C GLU A 879 19.84 -24.10 -47.84
N LYS A 880 18.84 -23.79 -47.07
CA LYS A 880 17.41 -23.90 -47.44
C LYS A 880 16.94 -22.73 -48.28
N THR A 881 17.51 -21.55 -48.13
CA THR A 881 17.10 -20.34 -48.85
C THR A 881 17.65 -20.36 -50.28
N LYS A 882 16.85 -20.83 -51.16
CA LYS A 882 17.18 -20.99 -52.59
C LYS A 882 15.97 -20.87 -53.49
N TRP A 883 16.22 -20.69 -54.78
CA TRP A 883 15.15 -20.73 -55.79
C TRP A 883 14.50 -22.11 -55.82
N GLN A 884 13.18 -22.14 -55.79
CA GLN A 884 12.43 -23.37 -55.97
C GLN A 884 12.63 -23.94 -57.38
N PRO A 885 12.62 -25.28 -57.56
CA PRO A 885 12.69 -25.90 -58.90
C PRO A 885 11.64 -25.33 -59.81
N GLY A 886 12.04 -24.97 -61.04
CA GLY A 886 11.19 -24.35 -62.05
C GLY A 886 11.08 -22.81 -61.97
N SER A 887 11.70 -22.16 -61.00
CA SER A 887 11.83 -20.72 -60.95
C SER A 887 12.68 -20.22 -62.13
N VAL A 888 12.22 -19.14 -62.81
CA VAL A 888 12.87 -18.55 -63.98
C VAL A 888 13.41 -17.13 -63.70
N GLY A 889 13.24 -16.65 -62.50
CA GLY A 889 13.68 -15.31 -62.07
C GLY A 889 15.19 -15.27 -61.75
N ASN A 890 15.76 -14.09 -61.87
CA ASN A 890 17.17 -13.79 -61.53
C ASN A 890 17.29 -12.74 -60.39
N TYR A 891 16.23 -12.56 -59.60
CA TYR A 891 16.24 -11.59 -58.52
C TYR A 891 17.10 -12.07 -57.36
N ARG A 892 17.67 -11.11 -56.63
CA ARG A 892 18.40 -11.35 -55.39
C ARG A 892 17.56 -10.81 -54.24
N ALA A 893 17.24 -11.66 -53.26
CA ALA A 893 16.58 -11.28 -52.02
C ALA A 893 17.57 -11.33 -50.87
N SER A 894 17.49 -10.37 -49.98
CA SER A 894 18.16 -10.39 -48.70
C SER A 894 17.14 -10.06 -47.62
N VAL A 895 17.26 -10.70 -46.47
CA VAL A 895 16.41 -10.48 -45.29
C VAL A 895 17.27 -9.79 -44.24
N MET A 896 16.76 -8.71 -43.69
CA MET A 896 17.41 -7.98 -42.61
C MET A 896 16.37 -7.64 -41.55
N PRO A 897 16.71 -7.68 -40.26
CA PRO A 897 15.80 -7.24 -39.20
C PRO A 897 15.38 -5.79 -39.39
N TYR A 898 14.12 -5.49 -39.15
CA TYR A 898 13.62 -4.14 -39.21
C TYR A 898 14.01 -3.42 -37.89
N ASN A 899 14.59 -2.22 -38.01
CA ASN A 899 15.11 -1.40 -36.90
C ASN A 899 16.21 -2.05 -36.02
N GLY A 900 16.89 -3.11 -36.56
CA GLY A 900 17.96 -3.76 -35.81
C GLY A 900 17.51 -4.69 -34.66
N SER A 901 16.23 -4.78 -34.41
CA SER A 901 15.69 -5.65 -33.34
C SER A 901 15.64 -7.10 -33.82
N VAL A 902 16.32 -7.99 -33.12
CA VAL A 902 16.34 -9.44 -33.38
C VAL A 902 15.07 -10.10 -32.85
N GLU A 903 14.35 -9.44 -31.95
CA GLU A 903 13.15 -9.94 -31.28
C GLU A 903 11.95 -10.18 -32.22
N ASN A 904 11.98 -9.56 -33.38
CA ASN A 904 10.94 -9.69 -34.39
C ASN A 904 11.19 -10.81 -35.43
N ILE A 905 12.31 -11.53 -35.34
CA ILE A 905 12.58 -12.68 -36.20
C ILE A 905 11.82 -13.88 -35.66
N LYS A 906 10.93 -14.45 -36.47
CA LYS A 906 10.16 -15.65 -36.14
C LYS A 906 10.75 -16.87 -36.80
N ASP A 907 10.76 -18.00 -36.07
CA ASP A 907 11.10 -19.31 -36.66
C ASP A 907 10.00 -19.72 -37.64
N SER A 908 10.19 -19.34 -38.87
CA SER A 908 9.22 -19.60 -39.93
C SER A 908 9.91 -19.74 -41.28
N ASP A 909 9.40 -20.64 -42.12
CA ASP A 909 9.82 -20.79 -43.51
C ASP A 909 8.90 -19.93 -44.37
N TYR A 910 9.49 -19.13 -45.23
CA TYR A 910 8.76 -18.24 -46.12
C TYR A 910 9.04 -18.54 -47.58
N GLU A 911 7.98 -18.51 -48.43
CA GLU A 911 8.06 -18.60 -49.88
C GLU A 911 7.69 -17.25 -50.51
N ILE A 912 8.61 -16.67 -51.31
CA ILE A 912 8.33 -15.46 -52.06
C ILE A 912 7.88 -15.87 -53.44
N ARG A 913 6.60 -15.61 -53.80
CA ARG A 913 5.99 -15.90 -55.08
C ARG A 913 5.95 -14.65 -55.94
N TRP A 914 6.60 -14.69 -57.09
CA TRP A 914 6.71 -13.57 -57.98
C TRP A 914 5.69 -13.68 -59.13
N PHE A 915 5.16 -12.54 -59.57
CA PHE A 915 4.15 -12.44 -60.63
C PHE A 915 4.59 -11.44 -61.67
N ASN A 916 4.14 -11.60 -62.92
CA ASN A 916 4.37 -10.67 -64.02
C ASN A 916 3.53 -9.39 -63.91
N THR A 917 2.54 -9.37 -63.04
CA THR A 917 1.65 -8.26 -62.75
C THR A 917 1.66 -7.97 -61.28
N LEU A 918 1.11 -6.82 -60.90
CA LEU A 918 0.99 -6.50 -59.45
C LEU A 918 0.11 -7.53 -58.77
N ALA A 919 0.70 -8.23 -57.79
CA ALA A 919 0.08 -9.36 -57.11
C ALA A 919 -0.58 -9.01 -55.79
N ASP A 920 -0.16 -7.93 -55.17
CA ASP A 920 -0.66 -7.49 -53.88
C ASP A 920 -0.92 -5.99 -53.87
N THR A 921 -2.15 -5.62 -53.52
CA THR A 921 -2.59 -4.22 -53.41
C THR A 921 -2.92 -3.86 -51.95
N SER A 922 -2.73 -4.78 -51.03
CA SER A 922 -3.14 -4.61 -49.63
C SER A 922 -2.14 -3.89 -48.75
N VAL A 923 -0.97 -3.51 -49.24
CA VAL A 923 0.08 -2.95 -48.47
C VAL A 923 -0.08 -1.44 -48.34
N LEU A 924 -0.39 -0.98 -47.14
CA LEU A 924 -0.31 0.43 -46.74
C LEU A 924 -0.91 1.44 -47.74
N GLY A 925 -2.08 1.19 -48.20
CA GLY A 925 -2.90 2.15 -48.90
C GLY A 925 -2.46 2.54 -50.35
N THR A 926 -1.17 2.38 -50.69
CA THR A 926 -0.63 2.82 -52.01
C THR A 926 0.51 1.97 -52.56
N ALA A 927 1.05 1.02 -51.84
CA ALA A 927 2.15 0.20 -52.33
C ALA A 927 1.64 -1.08 -53.01
N THR A 928 1.99 -1.25 -54.29
CA THR A 928 1.74 -2.45 -55.04
C THR A 928 3.04 -3.22 -55.24
N ALA A 929 3.01 -4.51 -54.98
CA ALA A 929 4.18 -5.37 -55.13
C ALA A 929 3.94 -6.49 -56.17
N PRO A 930 4.93 -6.80 -57.03
CA PRO A 930 4.86 -7.88 -57.97
C PRO A 930 5.11 -9.26 -57.34
N PHE A 931 4.99 -9.37 -56.04
CA PHE A 931 5.23 -10.62 -55.29
C PHE A 931 4.28 -10.74 -54.09
N GLN A 932 4.16 -11.95 -53.57
CA GLN A 932 3.50 -12.28 -52.33
C GLN A 932 4.46 -13.06 -51.42
N ILE A 933 4.35 -12.89 -50.14
CA ILE A 933 5.08 -13.69 -49.12
C ILE A 933 4.11 -14.66 -48.45
N TRP A 934 4.43 -15.93 -48.52
CA TRP A 934 3.66 -17.00 -47.90
C TRP A 934 4.45 -17.63 -46.78
N ASP A 935 3.80 -17.80 -45.64
CA ASP A 935 4.29 -18.64 -44.55
C ASP A 935 4.03 -20.07 -44.91
N VAL A 936 5.09 -20.85 -45.09
CA VAL A 936 5.04 -22.25 -45.48
C VAL A 936 5.69 -23.15 -44.43
N THR A 937 5.70 -22.70 -43.19
CA THR A 937 6.31 -23.41 -42.07
C THR A 937 5.73 -24.83 -41.97
N PRO A 938 6.57 -25.86 -41.92
CA PRO A 938 6.10 -27.25 -41.80
C PRO A 938 5.15 -27.44 -40.62
N GLY A 939 4.12 -28.25 -40.81
CA GLY A 939 3.10 -28.49 -39.78
C GLY A 939 1.95 -27.46 -39.74
N ARG A 940 2.03 -26.40 -40.57
CA ARG A 940 0.98 -25.41 -40.68
C ARG A 940 0.41 -25.41 -42.12
N LEU A 941 -0.85 -25.00 -42.26
CA LEU A 941 -1.38 -24.75 -43.61
C LEU A 941 -0.71 -23.47 -44.13
N PRO A 942 -0.18 -23.51 -45.39
CA PRO A 942 0.42 -22.31 -46.01
C PRO A 942 -0.59 -21.16 -46.09
N PHE A 943 -0.20 -19.99 -45.65
CA PHE A 943 -1.04 -18.80 -45.76
C PHE A 943 -0.23 -17.57 -46.18
N LYS A 944 -0.91 -16.69 -46.93
CA LYS A 944 -0.30 -15.43 -47.33
C LYS A 944 -0.14 -14.52 -46.13
N LYS A 945 1.09 -14.05 -45.92
CA LYS A 945 1.39 -12.97 -44.95
C LYS A 945 1.18 -11.62 -45.63
N ASP A 946 0.53 -10.72 -44.95
CA ASP A 946 0.53 -9.31 -45.29
C ASP A 946 1.94 -8.77 -45.13
N ILE A 947 2.46 -8.09 -46.14
CA ILE A 947 3.83 -7.51 -46.09
C ILE A 947 3.96 -6.50 -44.95
N ALA A 948 2.88 -5.80 -44.60
CA ALA A 948 2.84 -4.88 -43.47
C ALA A 948 2.96 -5.56 -42.07
N VAL A 949 2.62 -6.84 -41.98
CA VAL A 949 2.65 -7.63 -40.70
C VAL A 949 4.01 -8.30 -40.52
N LEU A 950 4.88 -8.29 -41.52
CA LEU A 950 6.17 -8.99 -41.48
C LEU A 950 7.30 -8.16 -40.82
N ASP A 951 7.02 -6.93 -40.39
CA ASP A 951 8.01 -5.99 -39.81
C ASP A 951 9.29 -5.83 -40.68
N TYR A 952 9.20 -6.04 -42.02
CA TYR A 952 10.31 -5.93 -42.95
C TYR A 952 10.07 -4.80 -43.94
N LYS A 953 11.10 -4.01 -44.17
CA LYS A 953 11.13 -3.06 -45.29
C LYS A 953 11.62 -3.78 -46.55
N VAL A 954 10.77 -3.95 -47.53
CA VAL A 954 11.17 -4.35 -48.86
C VAL A 954 11.65 -3.09 -49.60
N ARG A 955 12.94 -3.00 -49.86
CA ARG A 955 13.49 -1.93 -50.72
C ARG A 955 13.56 -2.44 -52.16
N ASN A 956 12.88 -1.76 -53.08
CA ASN A 956 13.18 -1.90 -54.48
C ASN A 956 14.51 -1.18 -54.75
N ASN A 957 15.48 -1.89 -55.25
CA ASN A 957 16.67 -1.28 -55.83
C ASN A 957 16.42 -0.94 -57.28
#